data_83bde0b37ebe2cffdff9cd578c67c382
#
_entry.id   83bde0b37ebe2cffdff9cd578c67c382
#
_cell.length_a   1.000
_cell.length_b   1.000
_cell.length_c   1.000
_cell.angle_alpha   90.00
_cell.angle_beta   90.00
_cell.angle_gamma   90.00
#
_symmetry.space_group_name_H-M   'P 1'
#
loop_
_entity.id
_entity.type
_entity.pdbx_description
1 polymer ?
#
loop_
_entity_poly.entity_id
_entity_poly.type
_entity_poly.pdbx_seq_one_letter_code
_entity_poly.pdbx_strand_id
1 'polypeptide(L)'
;MKTLQILPSLEVGGVERGVVDLAKAMTAAGHKTVVISSGGSLVQELQRMGVIHYVLPVHEKSLWTLRLVPQIVAIIRRENVDLVHARSRVPAWIGWLAARSAGVPFVTTCHGYYSTHLLSRVMGWGKRVIVISRSVGRHMIDDFGVPPERIRLIHRGLDLTQFRRSEGHYDQKSKTLRILNVGRLSPIKGQLEFLKAVHILKQKIPALEVLIAGAEGKGKTKYTASLERALQQYGLTSCVRMLGTRRDIPELLAGSDLLVLSTLVPEAFGRVVIEAGAVGRTVLATRVGGVLDVIDDGENGKLVPPGDIPAMAQAMEELLTDRKKSKRMALALQEKVETRFRLDQMLSATLKVYEEALEEKKILVIKLGAAGDVILATPSFRMLRRRYPKAYISLLVDKNLAGLVSASGYFDEVIPIDRKKMSHPGYLLRLAKKLRHEAFDVSVDFQNTKWTHLAAFLSGAGQRYGFARGRFKFLLNRPDHGFNAVEAPVKHQFRILSKLGIPAYEDTLELLPAQASEEKAEGWFQKVPEIQPFKTVGLVIGSSPAWPTKRWPTEYFEDLAARLCAKNIRVVLIGSPEDALIAQQFKDRENQLILDLTGKTALEDLVSVVKRLDVLVTGDTAPLHVAAATKTRIVSLFGPTDPRRHMPPTMDAVVLMRRLQCQPCYSGRCKNREELACLKKISVDEVWDALMRQLSMTVSRDKSPFTAAARDFPRPV
;
A
#
# COMPACT_ATOMS: atom_id res chain seq x y z
N MET A 1 -13.41 13.20 9.73
CA MET A 1 -13.52 12.40 8.49
C MET A 1 -14.97 12.13 8.11
N LYS A 2 -15.24 11.88 6.81
CA LYS A 2 -16.54 11.49 6.29
C LYS A 2 -16.42 10.16 5.56
N THR A 3 -17.14 9.12 5.99
CA THR A 3 -17.07 7.77 5.40
C THR A 3 -18.32 7.44 4.60
N LEU A 4 -18.15 6.67 3.51
CA LEU A 4 -19.25 6.08 2.76
C LEU A 4 -19.33 4.59 3.08
N GLN A 5 -20.43 4.15 3.70
CA GLN A 5 -20.77 2.75 3.91
C GLN A 5 -21.60 2.24 2.75
N ILE A 6 -21.22 1.13 2.14
CA ILE A 6 -21.97 0.55 1.04
C ILE A 6 -22.31 -0.92 1.34
N LEU A 7 -23.61 -1.25 1.35
CA LEU A 7 -24.14 -2.57 1.70
C LEU A 7 -25.41 -2.88 0.90
N PRO A 8 -25.81 -4.18 0.79
CA PRO A 8 -26.95 -4.56 -0.06
C PRO A 8 -28.28 -3.93 0.36
N SER A 9 -28.64 -4.03 1.64
CA SER A 9 -29.90 -3.53 2.21
C SER A 9 -29.69 -3.11 3.67
N LEU A 10 -30.66 -2.46 4.26
CA LEU A 10 -30.71 -2.05 5.68
C LEU A 10 -31.88 -2.73 6.40
N GLU A 11 -32.06 -4.03 6.13
CA GLU A 11 -32.99 -4.85 6.89
C GLU A 11 -32.42 -5.27 8.25
N VAL A 12 -33.19 -5.98 9.05
CA VAL A 12 -32.70 -6.44 10.36
C VAL A 12 -31.73 -7.60 10.20
N GLY A 13 -30.46 -7.32 10.48
CA GLY A 13 -29.38 -8.29 10.43
C GLY A 13 -28.11 -7.79 11.14
N GLY A 14 -27.19 -8.71 11.42
CA GLY A 14 -25.98 -8.36 12.19
C GLY A 14 -24.99 -7.45 11.44
N VAL A 15 -24.98 -7.47 10.10
CA VAL A 15 -24.15 -6.58 9.27
C VAL A 15 -24.75 -5.19 9.23
N GLU A 16 -26.05 -5.13 9.00
CA GLU A 16 -26.85 -3.93 8.86
C GLU A 16 -26.89 -3.16 10.18
N ARG A 17 -27.16 -3.85 11.30
CA ARG A 17 -27.09 -3.25 12.64
C ARG A 17 -25.71 -2.68 12.92
N GLY A 18 -24.64 -3.41 12.57
CA GLY A 18 -23.27 -2.90 12.74
C GLY A 18 -22.96 -1.63 11.93
N VAL A 19 -23.69 -1.33 10.84
CA VAL A 19 -23.57 -0.05 10.10
C VAL A 19 -24.26 1.08 10.89
N VAL A 20 -25.43 0.81 11.44
CA VAL A 20 -26.15 1.79 12.28
C VAL A 20 -25.36 2.15 13.54
N ASP A 21 -24.84 1.13 14.22
CA ASP A 21 -24.02 1.31 15.42
C ASP A 21 -22.73 2.10 15.12
N LEU A 22 -22.09 1.80 13.98
CA LEU A 22 -20.91 2.54 13.51
C LEU A 22 -21.27 4.00 13.18
N ALA A 23 -22.36 4.22 12.47
CA ALA A 23 -22.80 5.58 12.14
C ALA A 23 -23.07 6.42 13.40
N LYS A 24 -23.69 5.82 14.43
CA LYS A 24 -23.89 6.43 15.74
C LYS A 24 -22.56 6.80 16.41
N ALA A 25 -21.62 5.87 16.44
CA ALA A 25 -20.28 6.12 17.04
C ALA A 25 -19.49 7.18 16.27
N MET A 26 -19.55 7.15 14.92
CA MET A 26 -18.94 8.17 14.07
C MET A 26 -19.48 9.57 14.39
N THR A 27 -20.80 9.69 14.51
CA THR A 27 -21.46 10.96 14.84
C THR A 27 -21.05 11.43 16.25
N ALA A 28 -21.01 10.54 17.23
CA ALA A 28 -20.56 10.87 18.60
C ALA A 28 -19.08 11.31 18.64
N ALA A 29 -18.24 10.79 17.76
CA ALA A 29 -16.83 11.20 17.61
C ALA A 29 -16.64 12.44 16.71
N GLY A 30 -17.69 13.17 16.33
CA GLY A 30 -17.61 14.34 15.46
C GLY A 30 -17.33 14.03 13.97
N HIS A 31 -17.50 12.77 13.55
CA HIS A 31 -17.33 12.33 12.16
C HIS A 31 -18.67 12.21 11.45
N LYS A 32 -18.66 12.10 10.14
CA LYS A 32 -19.88 11.97 9.31
C LYS A 32 -19.90 10.65 8.57
N THR A 33 -21.11 10.10 8.40
CA THR A 33 -21.34 8.88 7.65
C THR A 33 -22.35 9.15 6.54
N VAL A 34 -22.06 8.63 5.36
CA VAL A 34 -22.98 8.50 4.22
C VAL A 34 -23.24 7.00 4.02
N VAL A 35 -24.47 6.62 3.73
CA VAL A 35 -24.81 5.21 3.50
C VAL A 35 -25.46 5.05 2.15
N ILE A 36 -25.06 4.00 1.40
CA ILE A 36 -25.71 3.57 0.17
C ILE A 36 -26.21 2.14 0.36
N SER A 37 -27.51 1.93 0.12
CA SER A 37 -28.13 0.60 0.12
C SER A 37 -29.41 0.61 -0.74
N SER A 38 -30.06 -0.56 -0.90
CA SER A 38 -31.37 -0.65 -1.55
C SER A 38 -32.56 -0.22 -0.67
N GLY A 39 -32.29 0.31 0.54
CA GLY A 39 -33.32 0.62 1.52
C GLY A 39 -33.44 -0.46 2.60
N GLY A 40 -34.48 -0.36 3.43
CA GLY A 40 -34.80 -1.30 4.50
C GLY A 40 -35.30 -0.62 5.78
N SER A 41 -35.74 -1.44 6.74
CA SER A 41 -36.40 -0.99 7.99
C SER A 41 -35.51 -0.11 8.89
N LEU A 42 -34.15 -0.21 8.79
CA LEU A 42 -33.22 0.57 9.60
C LEU A 42 -32.89 1.95 9.01
N VAL A 43 -33.41 2.31 7.83
CA VAL A 43 -33.16 3.61 7.18
C VAL A 43 -33.68 4.78 8.05
N GLN A 44 -34.86 4.65 8.63
CA GLN A 44 -35.43 5.70 9.47
C GLN A 44 -34.57 5.99 10.70
N GLU A 45 -33.96 4.96 11.29
CA GLU A 45 -33.06 5.12 12.44
C GLU A 45 -31.82 5.94 12.05
N LEU A 46 -31.22 5.64 10.88
CA LEU A 46 -30.09 6.42 10.35
C LEU A 46 -30.45 7.87 10.06
N GLN A 47 -31.61 8.10 9.44
CA GLN A 47 -32.08 9.45 9.11
C GLN A 47 -32.34 10.31 10.38
N ARG A 48 -32.89 9.72 11.44
CA ARG A 48 -33.07 10.41 12.74
C ARG A 48 -31.75 10.85 13.38
N MET A 49 -30.65 10.17 13.07
CA MET A 49 -29.29 10.54 13.50
C MET A 49 -28.61 11.56 12.57
N GLY A 50 -29.30 12.05 11.54
CA GLY A 50 -28.72 12.98 10.55
C GLY A 50 -27.79 12.33 9.55
N VAL A 51 -27.81 11.00 9.42
CA VAL A 51 -27.00 10.25 8.46
C VAL A 51 -27.62 10.35 7.06
N ILE A 52 -26.83 10.72 6.06
CA ILE A 52 -27.28 10.82 4.68
C ILE A 52 -27.38 9.41 4.10
N HIS A 53 -28.55 9.04 3.61
CA HIS A 53 -28.79 7.75 2.96
C HIS A 53 -29.22 7.92 1.50
N TYR A 54 -28.56 7.20 0.60
CA TYR A 54 -28.89 7.10 -0.83
C TYR A 54 -29.45 5.72 -1.13
N VAL A 55 -30.63 5.67 -1.74
CA VAL A 55 -31.25 4.43 -2.19
C VAL A 55 -30.77 4.11 -3.60
N LEU A 56 -29.96 3.05 -3.75
CA LEU A 56 -29.48 2.55 -5.03
C LEU A 56 -29.55 1.00 -5.03
N PRO A 57 -29.84 0.36 -6.19
CA PRO A 57 -29.98 -1.10 -6.30
C PRO A 57 -28.61 -1.83 -6.27
N VAL A 58 -27.79 -1.54 -5.26
CA VAL A 58 -26.42 -2.08 -5.10
C VAL A 58 -26.37 -3.55 -4.71
N HIS A 59 -27.50 -4.20 -4.47
CA HIS A 59 -27.64 -5.60 -4.12
C HIS A 59 -27.76 -6.54 -5.33
N GLU A 60 -28.11 -6.01 -6.51
CA GLU A 60 -28.36 -6.78 -7.71
C GLU A 60 -27.10 -7.44 -8.26
N LYS A 61 -27.21 -8.77 -8.54
CA LYS A 61 -26.10 -9.56 -9.10
C LYS A 61 -26.09 -9.47 -10.63
N SER A 62 -25.96 -8.27 -11.16
CA SER A 62 -25.98 -8.01 -12.60
C SER A 62 -24.81 -7.14 -13.01
N LEU A 63 -24.28 -7.33 -14.22
CA LEU A 63 -23.28 -6.41 -14.80
C LEU A 63 -23.83 -4.99 -14.98
N TRP A 64 -25.15 -4.83 -15.06
CA TRP A 64 -25.82 -3.54 -15.12
C TRP A 64 -25.57 -2.66 -13.89
N THR A 65 -25.27 -3.26 -12.72
CA THR A 65 -24.88 -2.52 -11.50
C THR A 65 -23.63 -1.67 -11.69
N LEU A 66 -22.76 -1.97 -12.65
CA LEU A 66 -21.60 -1.13 -12.99
C LEU A 66 -22.01 0.26 -13.48
N ARG A 67 -23.23 0.45 -13.99
CA ARG A 67 -23.78 1.78 -14.35
C ARG A 67 -23.97 2.71 -13.16
N LEU A 68 -23.99 2.16 -11.93
CA LEU A 68 -24.07 2.95 -10.70
C LEU A 68 -22.73 3.61 -10.34
N VAL A 69 -21.62 3.15 -10.90
CA VAL A 69 -20.28 3.68 -10.57
C VAL A 69 -20.18 5.20 -10.77
N PRO A 70 -20.59 5.80 -11.91
CA PRO A 70 -20.55 7.26 -12.09
C PRO A 70 -21.39 8.01 -11.05
N GLN A 71 -22.59 7.48 -10.68
CA GLN A 71 -23.45 8.09 -9.67
C GLN A 71 -22.78 8.06 -8.28
N ILE A 72 -22.16 6.93 -7.92
CA ILE A 72 -21.45 6.80 -6.65
C ILE A 72 -20.22 7.71 -6.61
N VAL A 73 -19.49 7.87 -7.73
CA VAL A 73 -18.40 8.85 -7.85
C VAL A 73 -18.90 10.27 -7.63
N ALA A 74 -20.07 10.63 -8.20
CA ALA A 74 -20.69 11.93 -8.01
C ALA A 74 -21.07 12.14 -6.53
N ILE A 75 -21.63 11.13 -5.86
CA ILE A 75 -21.93 11.17 -4.41
C ILE A 75 -20.66 11.37 -3.60
N ILE A 76 -19.59 10.58 -3.86
CA ILE A 76 -18.30 10.69 -3.15
C ILE A 76 -17.76 12.13 -3.25
N ARG A 77 -17.81 12.73 -4.43
CA ARG A 77 -17.34 14.11 -4.66
C ARG A 77 -18.23 15.16 -4.02
N ARG A 78 -19.56 15.05 -4.20
CA ARG A 78 -20.53 16.00 -3.63
C ARG A 78 -20.50 16.02 -2.12
N GLU A 79 -20.41 14.85 -1.51
CA GLU A 79 -20.39 14.70 -0.07
C GLU A 79 -19.00 14.89 0.55
N ASN A 80 -17.94 15.09 -0.27
CA ASN A 80 -16.54 15.13 0.19
C ASN A 80 -16.20 13.92 1.07
N VAL A 81 -16.47 12.72 0.55
CA VAL A 81 -16.18 11.46 1.25
C VAL A 81 -14.68 11.21 1.26
N ASP A 82 -14.14 10.92 2.44
CA ASP A 82 -12.71 10.63 2.63
C ASP A 82 -12.37 9.15 2.40
N LEU A 83 -13.33 8.23 2.66
CA LEU A 83 -13.10 6.78 2.63
C LEU A 83 -14.38 6.02 2.26
N VAL A 84 -14.26 4.97 1.45
CA VAL A 84 -15.35 4.02 1.12
C VAL A 84 -15.15 2.70 1.83
N HIS A 85 -16.19 2.21 2.52
CA HIS A 85 -16.19 0.93 3.21
C HIS A 85 -17.32 0.02 2.68
N ALA A 86 -16.95 -1.15 2.14
CA ALA A 86 -17.90 -2.15 1.67
C ALA A 86 -17.94 -3.38 2.58
N ARG A 87 -19.16 -3.92 2.76
CA ARG A 87 -19.42 -5.04 3.68
C ARG A 87 -19.96 -6.29 2.99
N SER A 88 -20.05 -6.28 1.66
CA SER A 88 -20.57 -7.40 0.87
C SER A 88 -20.01 -7.36 -0.55
N ARG A 89 -19.96 -8.52 -1.21
CA ARG A 89 -19.29 -8.73 -2.51
C ARG A 89 -19.77 -7.81 -3.64
N VAL A 90 -21.08 -7.74 -3.89
CA VAL A 90 -21.60 -6.91 -4.99
C VAL A 90 -21.39 -5.42 -4.73
N PRO A 91 -21.77 -4.87 -3.55
CA PRO A 91 -21.40 -3.49 -3.18
C PRO A 91 -19.91 -3.23 -3.19
N ALA A 92 -19.06 -4.23 -2.88
CA ALA A 92 -17.62 -4.06 -2.91
C ALA A 92 -17.07 -3.80 -4.32
N TRP A 93 -17.61 -4.45 -5.36
CA TRP A 93 -17.19 -4.21 -6.75
C TRP A 93 -17.44 -2.76 -7.19
N ILE A 94 -18.68 -2.30 -7.02
CA ILE A 94 -19.06 -0.94 -7.44
C ILE A 94 -18.40 0.12 -6.53
N GLY A 95 -18.31 -0.16 -5.23
CA GLY A 95 -17.62 0.69 -4.25
C GLY A 95 -16.12 0.82 -4.53
N TRP A 96 -15.44 -0.26 -4.88
CA TRP A 96 -14.02 -0.26 -5.24
C TRP A 96 -13.76 0.54 -6.52
N LEU A 97 -14.58 0.33 -7.58
CA LEU A 97 -14.46 1.09 -8.82
C LEU A 97 -14.70 2.59 -8.60
N ALA A 98 -15.73 2.92 -7.80
CA ALA A 98 -16.06 4.30 -7.47
C ALA A 98 -14.97 4.98 -6.63
N ALA A 99 -14.49 4.32 -5.58
CA ALA A 99 -13.40 4.80 -4.73
C ALA A 99 -12.13 5.04 -5.54
N ARG A 100 -11.77 4.10 -6.41
CA ARG A 100 -10.62 4.22 -7.30
C ARG A 100 -10.76 5.40 -8.29
N SER A 101 -11.96 5.61 -8.86
CA SER A 101 -12.22 6.71 -9.78
C SER A 101 -12.23 8.07 -9.08
N ALA A 102 -12.69 8.12 -7.83
CA ALA A 102 -12.70 9.33 -7.01
C ALA A 102 -11.32 9.60 -6.38
N GLY A 103 -10.46 8.57 -6.23
CA GLY A 103 -9.14 8.68 -5.60
C GLY A 103 -9.20 8.69 -4.07
N VAL A 104 -10.17 7.98 -3.48
CA VAL A 104 -10.30 7.80 -2.03
C VAL A 104 -9.98 6.36 -1.62
N PRO A 105 -9.48 6.12 -0.40
CA PRO A 105 -9.20 4.77 0.11
C PRO A 105 -10.45 3.90 0.14
N PHE A 106 -10.24 2.59 -0.07
CA PHE A 106 -11.27 1.57 -0.01
C PHE A 106 -10.94 0.55 1.07
N VAL A 107 -11.89 0.28 1.96
CA VAL A 107 -11.81 -0.69 3.07
C VAL A 107 -12.91 -1.73 2.91
N THR A 108 -12.66 -2.96 3.32
CA THR A 108 -13.66 -4.04 3.32
C THR A 108 -13.77 -4.68 4.69
N THR A 109 -14.98 -5.18 5.03
CA THR A 109 -15.17 -6.11 6.15
C THR A 109 -15.66 -7.45 5.65
N CYS A 110 -14.91 -8.50 5.96
CA CYS A 110 -15.26 -9.88 5.64
C CYS A 110 -16.05 -10.50 6.79
N HIS A 111 -17.35 -10.73 6.54
CA HIS A 111 -18.30 -11.20 7.53
C HIS A 111 -18.51 -12.73 7.52
N GLY A 112 -17.77 -13.45 6.69
CA GLY A 112 -17.90 -14.90 6.56
C GLY A 112 -16.95 -15.48 5.54
N TYR A 113 -17.11 -16.75 5.29
CA TYR A 113 -16.37 -17.49 4.27
C TYR A 113 -16.98 -17.23 2.90
N TYR A 114 -16.13 -16.87 1.96
CA TYR A 114 -16.51 -16.62 0.58
C TYR A 114 -16.03 -17.77 -0.31
N SER A 115 -16.82 -18.10 -1.34
CA SER A 115 -16.34 -18.99 -2.40
C SER A 115 -15.18 -18.36 -3.15
N THR A 116 -14.17 -19.17 -3.51
CA THR A 116 -12.87 -18.73 -4.04
C THR A 116 -12.88 -18.26 -5.50
N HIS A 117 -14.04 -18.07 -6.13
CA HIS A 117 -14.13 -17.58 -7.51
C HIS A 117 -13.78 -16.08 -7.64
N LEU A 118 -13.43 -15.66 -8.85
CA LEU A 118 -12.91 -14.34 -9.17
C LEU A 118 -13.74 -13.17 -8.62
N LEU A 119 -15.07 -13.28 -8.65
CA LEU A 119 -15.96 -12.21 -8.17
C LEU A 119 -15.90 -11.98 -6.65
N SER A 120 -15.42 -12.95 -5.88
CA SER A 120 -15.25 -12.79 -4.43
C SER A 120 -13.92 -12.10 -4.07
N ARG A 121 -12.94 -12.07 -4.98
CA ARG A 121 -11.60 -11.51 -4.71
C ARG A 121 -11.61 -10.02 -4.34
N VAL A 122 -12.62 -9.29 -4.77
CA VAL A 122 -12.78 -7.86 -4.42
C VAL A 122 -12.80 -7.60 -2.91
N MET A 123 -13.25 -8.58 -2.11
CA MET A 123 -13.25 -8.45 -0.66
C MET A 123 -11.84 -8.36 -0.05
N GLY A 124 -10.82 -8.84 -0.76
CA GLY A 124 -9.39 -8.72 -0.41
C GLY A 124 -8.68 -7.51 -1.02
N TRP A 125 -9.36 -6.65 -1.80
CA TRP A 125 -8.72 -5.53 -2.50
C TRP A 125 -8.72 -4.23 -1.69
N GLY A 126 -9.28 -4.25 -0.49
CA GLY A 126 -9.22 -3.11 0.42
C GLY A 126 -7.78 -2.75 0.78
N LYS A 127 -7.52 -1.45 0.99
CA LYS A 127 -6.27 -0.95 1.58
C LYS A 127 -6.07 -1.55 2.98
N ARG A 128 -7.18 -1.73 3.69
CA ARG A 128 -7.30 -2.57 4.88
C ARG A 128 -8.49 -3.51 4.70
N VAL A 129 -8.34 -4.73 5.19
CA VAL A 129 -9.34 -5.79 5.16
C VAL A 129 -9.65 -6.18 6.61
N ILE A 130 -10.81 -5.76 7.09
CA ILE A 130 -11.29 -6.12 8.42
C ILE A 130 -11.84 -7.53 8.34
N VAL A 131 -11.41 -8.39 9.26
CA VAL A 131 -11.92 -9.76 9.43
C VAL A 131 -12.47 -9.92 10.83
N ILE A 132 -13.59 -10.68 10.97
CA ILE A 132 -14.32 -10.77 12.23
C ILE A 132 -13.86 -11.92 13.13
N SER A 133 -12.97 -12.78 12.63
CA SER A 133 -12.35 -13.87 13.39
C SER A 133 -11.01 -14.26 12.77
N ARG A 134 -10.19 -14.96 13.56
CA ARG A 134 -8.90 -15.51 13.10
C ARG A 134 -9.09 -16.50 11.95
N SER A 135 -10.14 -17.29 12.01
CA SER A 135 -10.43 -18.28 10.96
C SER A 135 -10.85 -17.63 9.64
N VAL A 136 -11.64 -16.55 9.66
CA VAL A 136 -11.91 -15.73 8.47
C VAL A 136 -10.64 -15.04 7.98
N GLY A 137 -9.77 -14.60 8.89
CA GLY A 137 -8.47 -14.01 8.55
C GLY A 137 -7.59 -14.99 7.78
N ARG A 138 -7.44 -16.23 8.28
CA ARG A 138 -6.71 -17.30 7.57
C ARG A 138 -7.29 -17.58 6.20
N HIS A 139 -8.61 -17.70 6.09
CA HIS A 139 -9.29 -17.87 4.81
C HIS A 139 -8.95 -16.74 3.81
N MET A 140 -8.87 -15.50 4.27
CA MET A 140 -8.51 -14.38 3.38
C MET A 140 -7.02 -14.40 2.98
N ILE A 141 -6.12 -14.89 3.83
CA ILE A 141 -4.69 -15.06 3.51
C ILE A 141 -4.50 -16.24 2.56
N ASP A 142 -4.97 -17.41 2.96
CA ASP A 142 -4.65 -18.69 2.31
C ASP A 142 -5.36 -18.84 0.96
N ASP A 143 -6.67 -18.53 0.91
CA ASP A 143 -7.51 -18.78 -0.27
C ASP A 143 -7.61 -17.56 -1.20
N PHE A 144 -7.44 -16.33 -0.68
CA PHE A 144 -7.56 -15.10 -1.46
C PHE A 144 -6.22 -14.40 -1.69
N GLY A 145 -5.13 -14.82 -1.01
CA GLY A 145 -3.80 -14.24 -1.13
C GLY A 145 -3.74 -12.79 -0.64
N VAL A 146 -4.54 -12.45 0.38
CA VAL A 146 -4.49 -11.13 0.99
C VAL A 146 -3.25 -11.03 1.85
N PRO A 147 -2.38 -10.00 1.64
CA PRO A 147 -1.21 -9.79 2.47
C PRO A 147 -1.59 -9.64 3.95
N PRO A 148 -0.92 -10.36 4.87
CA PRO A 148 -1.23 -10.32 6.32
C PRO A 148 -1.23 -8.89 6.89
N GLU A 149 -0.32 -8.02 6.43
CA GLU A 149 -0.20 -6.64 6.87
C GLU A 149 -1.42 -5.75 6.53
N ARG A 150 -2.26 -6.18 5.58
CA ARG A 150 -3.54 -5.51 5.28
C ARG A 150 -4.68 -5.96 6.17
N ILE A 151 -4.54 -7.12 6.83
CA ILE A 151 -5.61 -7.69 7.64
C ILE A 151 -5.67 -7.01 9.00
N ARG A 152 -6.89 -6.68 9.43
CA ARG A 152 -7.17 -6.19 10.78
C ARG A 152 -8.26 -7.06 11.40
N LEU A 153 -7.88 -7.77 12.47
CA LEU A 153 -8.82 -8.59 13.23
C LEU A 153 -9.63 -7.68 14.15
N ILE A 154 -10.93 -7.60 13.90
CA ILE A 154 -11.87 -6.87 14.73
C ILE A 154 -13.06 -7.78 15.00
N HIS A 155 -13.14 -8.34 16.19
CA HIS A 155 -14.25 -9.19 16.61
C HIS A 155 -15.56 -8.40 16.64
N ARG A 156 -16.67 -9.14 16.59
CA ARG A 156 -18.00 -8.54 16.80
C ARG A 156 -18.14 -8.09 18.23
N GLY A 157 -18.74 -6.91 18.40
CA GLY A 157 -19.07 -6.35 19.70
C GLY A 157 -20.57 -6.37 19.98
N LEU A 158 -20.91 -6.37 21.25
CA LEU A 158 -22.27 -6.25 21.76
C LEU A 158 -22.45 -4.96 22.57
N ASP A 159 -23.65 -4.38 22.44
CA ASP A 159 -24.14 -3.37 23.37
C ASP A 159 -24.67 -4.09 24.62
N LEU A 160 -23.84 -4.18 25.65
CA LEU A 160 -24.14 -4.90 26.87
C LEU A 160 -25.36 -4.34 27.63
N THR A 161 -25.73 -3.07 27.39
CA THR A 161 -26.89 -2.46 28.06
C THR A 161 -28.21 -3.11 27.66
N GLN A 162 -28.29 -3.69 26.45
CA GLN A 162 -29.46 -4.40 25.96
C GLN A 162 -29.63 -5.78 26.63
N PHE A 163 -28.55 -6.36 27.14
CA PHE A 163 -28.51 -7.69 27.75
C PHE A 163 -28.69 -7.65 29.28
N ARG A 164 -28.26 -6.57 29.94
CA ARG A 164 -28.44 -6.39 31.39
C ARG A 164 -29.89 -6.26 31.83
N ARG A 165 -30.78 -5.83 30.94
CA ARG A 165 -32.23 -5.70 31.22
C ARG A 165 -32.96 -7.05 31.33
N SER A 166 -32.32 -8.13 30.94
CA SER A 166 -32.91 -9.47 30.91
C SER A 166 -32.60 -10.31 32.16
N GLU A 167 -31.90 -9.77 33.16
CA GLU A 167 -31.46 -10.51 34.36
C GLU A 167 -32.59 -10.94 35.31
N GLY A 168 -33.84 -10.55 35.09
CA GLY A 168 -34.95 -10.69 36.05
C GLY A 168 -35.93 -11.85 35.87
N HIS A 169 -35.82 -12.67 34.83
CA HIS A 169 -36.95 -13.56 34.46
C HIS A 169 -36.64 -15.07 34.52
N TYR A 170 -35.53 -15.47 35.15
CA TYR A 170 -35.24 -16.89 35.29
C TYR A 170 -35.72 -17.44 36.62
N ASP A 171 -36.74 -18.29 36.58
CA ASP A 171 -37.20 -19.03 37.77
C ASP A 171 -36.21 -20.16 38.12
N GLN A 172 -35.27 -19.85 39.03
CA GLN A 172 -34.29 -20.83 39.54
C GLN A 172 -34.92 -22.05 40.25
N LYS A 173 -36.21 -22.01 40.55
CA LYS A 173 -36.95 -23.09 41.24
C LYS A 173 -37.55 -24.10 40.27
N SER A 174 -37.53 -23.82 38.94
CA SER A 174 -38.06 -24.78 37.95
C SER A 174 -37.22 -26.08 37.96
N LYS A 175 -37.94 -27.20 38.09
CA LYS A 175 -37.34 -28.56 37.97
C LYS A 175 -37.02 -28.93 36.51
N THR A 176 -37.50 -28.17 35.54
CA THR A 176 -37.34 -28.45 34.10
C THR A 176 -36.09 -27.72 33.57
N LEU A 177 -35.13 -28.48 33.04
CA LEU A 177 -33.92 -27.95 32.42
C LEU A 177 -34.19 -27.51 30.98
N ARG A 178 -33.77 -26.31 30.64
CA ARG A 178 -34.06 -25.69 29.35
C ARG A 178 -32.82 -25.52 28.50
N ILE A 179 -32.81 -26.10 27.29
CA ILE A 179 -31.78 -25.94 26.27
C ILE A 179 -32.29 -25.01 25.17
N LEU A 180 -31.46 -24.08 24.73
CA LEU A 180 -31.72 -23.21 23.59
C LEU A 180 -30.77 -23.52 22.43
N ASN A 181 -31.30 -23.68 21.22
CA ASN A 181 -30.50 -23.68 19.99
C ASN A 181 -30.96 -22.53 19.10
N VAL A 182 -29.99 -21.66 18.70
CA VAL A 182 -30.30 -20.46 17.90
C VAL A 182 -29.55 -20.49 16.58
N GLY A 183 -30.28 -20.41 15.48
CA GLY A 183 -29.66 -20.36 14.15
C GLY A 183 -30.69 -20.59 13.04
N ARG A 184 -30.38 -20.07 11.85
CA ARG A 184 -31.22 -20.35 10.68
C ARG A 184 -31.42 -21.86 10.49
N LEU A 185 -32.62 -22.29 10.18
CA LEU A 185 -32.89 -23.69 9.88
C LEU A 185 -32.18 -24.07 8.57
N SER A 186 -31.10 -24.80 8.69
CA SER A 186 -30.31 -25.27 7.54
C SER A 186 -29.38 -26.41 7.91
N PRO A 187 -29.08 -27.34 7.00
CA PRO A 187 -28.22 -28.51 7.27
C PRO A 187 -26.85 -28.12 7.89
N ILE A 188 -26.27 -27.01 7.45
CA ILE A 188 -24.96 -26.55 7.95
C ILE A 188 -24.98 -26.13 9.43
N LYS A 189 -26.17 -25.83 9.99
CA LYS A 189 -26.34 -25.48 11.41
C LYS A 189 -26.53 -26.70 12.32
N GLY A 190 -26.65 -27.91 11.77
CA GLY A 190 -26.59 -29.16 12.51
C GLY A 190 -27.78 -29.38 13.46
N GLN A 191 -28.96 -28.80 13.21
CA GLN A 191 -30.11 -28.99 14.07
C GLN A 191 -30.56 -30.45 14.08
N LEU A 192 -30.37 -31.21 12.99
CA LEU A 192 -30.72 -32.63 12.93
C LEU A 192 -29.79 -33.45 13.87
N GLU A 193 -28.50 -33.19 13.85
CA GLU A 193 -27.52 -33.81 14.74
C GLU A 193 -27.78 -33.42 16.20
N PHE A 194 -28.16 -32.16 16.44
CA PHE A 194 -28.61 -31.72 17.76
C PHE A 194 -29.83 -32.47 18.26
N LEU A 195 -30.87 -32.68 17.45
CA LEU A 195 -32.05 -33.45 17.82
C LEU A 195 -31.70 -34.90 18.15
N LYS A 196 -30.78 -35.54 17.42
CA LYS A 196 -30.30 -36.90 17.75
C LYS A 196 -29.60 -36.92 19.11
N ALA A 197 -28.78 -35.91 19.42
CA ALA A 197 -28.12 -35.80 20.73
C ALA A 197 -29.15 -35.53 21.85
N VAL A 198 -30.18 -34.71 21.59
CA VAL A 198 -31.32 -34.52 22.53
C VAL A 198 -32.08 -35.80 22.79
N HIS A 199 -32.26 -36.66 21.78
CA HIS A 199 -32.91 -37.96 21.97
C HIS A 199 -32.16 -38.86 22.99
N ILE A 200 -30.83 -38.90 22.90
CA ILE A 200 -29.96 -39.62 23.86
C ILE A 200 -30.09 -38.97 25.26
N LEU A 201 -30.02 -37.64 25.33
CA LEU A 201 -30.08 -36.90 26.58
C LEU A 201 -31.40 -37.07 27.32
N LYS A 202 -32.54 -37.10 26.59
CA LYS A 202 -33.89 -37.22 27.17
C LYS A 202 -34.06 -38.53 27.96
N GLN A 203 -33.36 -39.59 27.58
CA GLN A 203 -33.39 -40.89 28.32
C GLN A 203 -32.79 -40.74 29.72
N LYS A 204 -31.86 -39.78 29.92
CA LYS A 204 -31.17 -39.54 31.18
C LYS A 204 -31.79 -38.37 31.98
N ILE A 205 -32.34 -37.39 31.30
CA ILE A 205 -32.95 -36.18 31.88
C ILE A 205 -34.39 -36.06 31.37
N PRO A 206 -35.40 -36.70 32.08
CA PRO A 206 -36.80 -36.67 31.63
C PRO A 206 -37.44 -35.27 31.65
N ALA A 207 -37.07 -34.41 32.64
CA ALA A 207 -37.60 -33.04 32.77
C ALA A 207 -36.80 -32.06 31.93
N LEU A 208 -36.88 -32.17 30.58
CA LEU A 208 -36.14 -31.39 29.61
C LEU A 208 -37.11 -30.62 28.71
N GLU A 209 -36.81 -29.33 28.52
CA GLU A 209 -37.43 -28.47 27.49
C GLU A 209 -36.35 -27.97 26.52
N VAL A 210 -36.60 -28.10 25.23
CA VAL A 210 -35.66 -27.66 24.16
C VAL A 210 -36.33 -26.65 23.27
N LEU A 211 -35.70 -25.50 23.11
CA LEU A 211 -36.20 -24.42 22.27
C LEU A 211 -35.27 -24.26 21.05
N ILE A 212 -35.84 -24.27 19.84
CA ILE A 212 -35.12 -24.03 18.61
C ILE A 212 -35.66 -22.74 17.99
N ALA A 213 -34.84 -21.69 18.01
CA ALA A 213 -35.17 -20.38 17.46
C ALA A 213 -34.38 -20.12 16.15
N GLY A 214 -35.09 -19.84 15.07
CA GLY A 214 -34.49 -19.50 13.79
C GLY A 214 -35.48 -19.47 12.65
N ALA A 215 -35.17 -18.59 11.67
CA ALA A 215 -35.95 -18.51 10.46
C ALA A 215 -35.69 -19.67 9.52
N GLU A 216 -36.69 -20.08 8.82
CA GLU A 216 -36.58 -20.94 7.64
C GLU A 216 -35.87 -20.17 6.52
N GLY A 217 -34.87 -20.76 5.89
CA GLY A 217 -34.21 -20.16 4.72
C GLY A 217 -35.13 -20.20 3.49
N LYS A 218 -35.14 -19.15 2.67
CA LYS A 218 -35.88 -19.12 1.41
C LYS A 218 -35.62 -20.41 0.60
N GLY A 219 -36.67 -21.16 0.29
CA GLY A 219 -36.61 -22.41 -0.48
C GLY A 219 -36.11 -23.64 0.28
N LYS A 220 -36.07 -23.64 1.64
CA LYS A 220 -35.59 -24.76 2.48
C LYS A 220 -36.68 -25.50 3.26
N THR A 221 -37.91 -25.44 2.80
CA THR A 221 -39.10 -26.21 3.35
C THR A 221 -38.79 -27.71 3.54
N LYS A 222 -37.97 -28.30 2.66
CA LYS A 222 -37.53 -29.70 2.79
C LYS A 222 -36.74 -29.99 4.06
N TYR A 223 -35.90 -29.03 4.52
CA TYR A 223 -35.09 -29.22 5.74
C TYR A 223 -35.97 -29.10 6.99
N THR A 224 -36.87 -28.13 7.05
CA THR A 224 -37.83 -27.98 8.14
C THR A 224 -38.68 -29.23 8.27
N ALA A 225 -39.24 -29.76 7.15
CA ALA A 225 -39.95 -31.01 7.15
C ALA A 225 -39.10 -32.22 7.60
N SER A 226 -37.77 -32.19 7.38
CA SER A 226 -36.89 -33.24 7.91
C SER A 226 -36.69 -33.14 9.42
N LEU A 227 -36.69 -31.94 9.98
CA LEU A 227 -36.63 -31.71 11.43
C LEU A 227 -37.94 -32.16 12.09
N GLU A 228 -39.09 -31.85 11.51
CA GLU A 228 -40.40 -32.27 12.01
C GLU A 228 -40.55 -33.82 12.02
N ARG A 229 -40.12 -34.48 10.95
CA ARG A 229 -40.05 -35.96 10.90
C ARG A 229 -39.09 -36.51 11.97
N ALA A 230 -37.93 -35.90 12.21
CA ALA A 230 -37.03 -36.32 13.25
C ALA A 230 -37.62 -36.14 14.66
N LEU A 231 -38.39 -35.07 14.91
CA LEU A 231 -39.09 -34.86 16.18
C LEU A 231 -40.08 -36.02 16.46
N GLN A 232 -40.81 -36.43 15.46
CA GLN A 232 -41.74 -37.58 15.57
C GLN A 232 -40.99 -38.90 15.75
N GLN A 233 -40.00 -39.16 14.89
CA GLN A 233 -39.20 -40.40 14.91
C GLN A 233 -38.48 -40.63 16.22
N TYR A 234 -37.95 -39.57 16.85
CA TYR A 234 -37.20 -39.65 18.11
C TYR A 234 -38.09 -39.39 19.34
N GLY A 235 -39.41 -39.25 19.18
CA GLY A 235 -40.35 -39.01 20.28
C GLY A 235 -40.09 -37.72 21.05
N LEU A 236 -39.67 -36.65 20.35
CA LEU A 236 -39.27 -35.38 20.94
C LEU A 236 -40.34 -34.29 20.92
N THR A 237 -41.49 -34.56 20.32
CA THR A 237 -42.60 -33.60 20.14
C THR A 237 -43.10 -32.99 21.45
N SER A 238 -43.00 -33.72 22.56
CA SER A 238 -43.46 -33.26 23.88
C SER A 238 -42.48 -32.34 24.58
N CYS A 239 -41.18 -32.32 24.19
CA CYS A 239 -40.15 -31.55 24.86
C CYS A 239 -39.44 -30.55 23.98
N VAL A 240 -39.57 -30.62 22.64
CA VAL A 240 -38.93 -29.68 21.70
C VAL A 240 -39.95 -28.75 21.10
N ARG A 241 -39.70 -27.45 21.14
CA ARG A 241 -40.53 -26.42 20.51
C ARG A 241 -39.76 -25.65 19.44
N MET A 242 -40.27 -25.62 18.23
CA MET A 242 -39.75 -24.79 17.12
C MET A 242 -40.39 -23.40 17.23
N LEU A 243 -39.58 -22.37 17.55
CA LEU A 243 -40.06 -21.01 17.84
C LEU A 243 -40.16 -20.11 16.60
N GLY A 244 -39.64 -20.57 15.46
CA GLY A 244 -39.52 -19.71 14.28
C GLY A 244 -38.59 -18.52 14.49
N THR A 245 -38.85 -17.42 13.78
CA THR A 245 -38.06 -16.17 13.90
C THR A 245 -38.41 -15.46 15.20
N ARG A 246 -37.39 -15.21 16.04
CA ARG A 246 -37.52 -14.49 17.30
C ARG A 246 -36.69 -13.22 17.30
N ARG A 247 -37.14 -12.19 18.03
CA ARG A 247 -36.40 -10.93 18.24
C ARG A 247 -35.95 -10.77 19.70
N ASP A 248 -36.53 -11.52 20.59
CA ASP A 248 -36.27 -11.59 22.04
C ASP A 248 -35.23 -12.67 22.39
N ILE A 249 -34.14 -12.73 21.61
CA ILE A 249 -33.03 -13.69 21.86
C ILE A 249 -32.38 -13.48 23.23
N PRO A 250 -32.18 -12.24 23.73
CA PRO A 250 -31.65 -12.03 25.07
C PRO A 250 -32.51 -12.66 26.18
N GLU A 251 -33.83 -12.52 26.06
CA GLU A 251 -34.78 -13.06 27.00
C GLU A 251 -34.82 -14.59 26.97
N LEU A 252 -34.77 -15.17 25.76
CA LEU A 252 -34.70 -16.64 25.56
C LEU A 252 -33.39 -17.20 26.15
N LEU A 253 -32.28 -16.54 25.95
CA LEU A 253 -30.99 -16.90 26.56
C LEU A 253 -31.05 -16.80 28.08
N ALA A 254 -31.56 -15.69 28.61
CA ALA A 254 -31.71 -15.49 30.05
C ALA A 254 -32.62 -16.54 30.71
N GLY A 255 -33.64 -17.02 29.98
CA GLY A 255 -34.55 -18.05 30.41
C GLY A 255 -34.10 -19.50 30.17
N SER A 256 -32.84 -19.72 29.75
CA SER A 256 -32.31 -21.05 29.41
C SER A 256 -31.16 -21.45 30.34
N ASP A 257 -30.94 -22.74 30.56
CA ASP A 257 -29.81 -23.27 31.32
C ASP A 257 -28.55 -23.42 30.46
N LEU A 258 -28.74 -23.77 29.16
CA LEU A 258 -27.65 -24.08 28.24
C LEU A 258 -27.96 -23.56 26.83
N LEU A 259 -27.04 -22.84 26.21
CA LEU A 259 -27.03 -22.61 24.77
C LEU A 259 -26.22 -23.72 24.08
N VAL A 260 -26.78 -24.31 23.03
CA VAL A 260 -26.08 -25.26 22.16
C VAL A 260 -25.95 -24.73 20.75
N LEU A 261 -24.72 -24.61 20.26
CA LEU A 261 -24.39 -24.24 18.87
C LEU A 261 -23.84 -25.49 18.15
N SER A 262 -24.67 -26.11 17.31
CA SER A 262 -24.39 -27.42 16.69
C SER A 262 -23.87 -27.33 15.25
N THR A 263 -23.31 -26.20 14.84
CA THR A 263 -22.89 -25.92 13.46
C THR A 263 -21.85 -26.94 12.94
N LEU A 264 -22.07 -27.50 11.74
CA LEU A 264 -21.23 -28.54 11.14
C LEU A 264 -20.06 -28.00 10.29
N VAL A 265 -20.13 -26.78 9.85
CA VAL A 265 -19.12 -26.13 9.00
C VAL A 265 -18.52 -24.93 9.73
N PRO A 266 -17.35 -24.41 9.28
CA PRO A 266 -16.75 -23.26 9.93
C PRO A 266 -17.73 -22.09 10.10
N GLU A 267 -18.00 -21.73 11.35
CA GLU A 267 -18.80 -20.56 11.74
C GLU A 267 -17.93 -19.30 11.60
N ALA A 268 -18.49 -18.23 11.04
CA ALA A 268 -17.69 -17.03 10.84
C ALA A 268 -17.27 -16.37 12.16
N PHE A 269 -18.16 -16.36 13.17
CA PHE A 269 -17.87 -15.81 14.50
C PHE A 269 -18.67 -16.48 15.62
N GLY A 270 -19.95 -16.77 15.39
CA GLY A 270 -20.82 -17.32 16.44
C GLY A 270 -21.37 -16.24 17.39
N ARG A 271 -21.98 -15.18 16.84
CA ARG A 271 -22.48 -14.03 17.62
C ARG A 271 -23.35 -14.44 18.82
N VAL A 272 -24.18 -15.48 18.68
CA VAL A 272 -25.04 -15.96 19.77
C VAL A 272 -24.25 -16.46 20.99
N VAL A 273 -23.00 -16.87 20.81
CA VAL A 273 -22.10 -17.27 21.91
C VAL A 273 -21.76 -16.09 22.81
N ILE A 274 -21.41 -14.94 22.21
CA ILE A 274 -21.16 -13.73 23.02
C ILE A 274 -22.45 -13.17 23.62
N GLU A 275 -23.59 -13.34 22.95
CA GLU A 275 -24.92 -12.98 23.47
C GLU A 275 -25.27 -13.83 24.73
N ALA A 276 -24.98 -15.14 24.71
CA ALA A 276 -25.14 -16.01 25.86
C ALA A 276 -24.20 -15.63 27.01
N GLY A 277 -22.93 -15.32 26.68
CA GLY A 277 -21.98 -14.82 27.68
C GLY A 277 -22.45 -13.52 28.34
N ALA A 278 -23.00 -12.59 27.56
CA ALA A 278 -23.52 -11.30 28.08
C ALA A 278 -24.66 -11.46 29.12
N VAL A 279 -25.44 -12.53 29.04
CA VAL A 279 -26.49 -12.87 30.03
C VAL A 279 -26.05 -13.95 31.03
N GLY A 280 -24.75 -14.27 31.08
CA GLY A 280 -24.20 -15.23 32.02
C GLY A 280 -24.69 -16.67 31.82
N ARG A 281 -24.83 -17.12 30.56
CA ARG A 281 -25.29 -18.49 30.23
C ARG A 281 -24.15 -19.37 29.73
N THR A 282 -24.20 -20.64 30.13
CA THR A 282 -23.27 -21.66 29.70
C THR A 282 -23.44 -21.98 28.22
N VAL A 283 -22.37 -22.26 27.52
CA VAL A 283 -22.37 -22.56 26.10
C VAL A 283 -21.67 -23.88 25.83
N LEU A 284 -22.36 -24.73 25.06
CA LEU A 284 -21.79 -25.87 24.34
C LEU A 284 -21.77 -25.53 22.86
N ALA A 285 -20.64 -25.67 22.22
CA ALA A 285 -20.53 -25.43 20.79
C ALA A 285 -19.71 -26.51 20.09
N THR A 286 -19.89 -26.62 18.79
CA THR A 286 -19.00 -27.41 17.95
C THR A 286 -17.70 -26.66 17.71
N ARG A 287 -16.57 -27.39 17.65
CA ARG A 287 -15.20 -26.86 17.50
C ARG A 287 -14.95 -26.40 16.06
N VAL A 288 -15.58 -25.33 15.63
CA VAL A 288 -15.53 -24.86 14.22
C VAL A 288 -15.40 -23.33 14.09
N GLY A 289 -14.49 -22.91 13.22
CA GLY A 289 -14.39 -21.51 12.78
C GLY A 289 -14.12 -20.49 13.88
N GLY A 290 -14.82 -19.37 13.83
CA GLY A 290 -14.66 -18.23 14.72
C GLY A 290 -15.19 -18.42 16.14
N VAL A 291 -15.89 -19.53 16.43
CA VAL A 291 -16.28 -19.91 17.80
C VAL A 291 -15.03 -20.10 18.68
N LEU A 292 -13.90 -20.54 18.07
CA LEU A 292 -12.62 -20.73 18.72
C LEU A 292 -11.95 -19.43 19.18
N ASP A 293 -12.41 -18.29 18.71
CA ASP A 293 -11.93 -16.99 19.19
C ASP A 293 -12.66 -16.58 20.50
N VAL A 294 -13.82 -17.17 20.75
CA VAL A 294 -14.67 -16.85 21.90
C VAL A 294 -14.56 -17.89 23.00
N ILE A 295 -14.62 -19.17 22.67
CA ILE A 295 -14.64 -20.27 23.65
C ILE A 295 -13.24 -20.88 23.80
N ASP A 296 -12.73 -20.88 25.03
CA ASP A 296 -11.60 -21.66 25.50
C ASP A 296 -12.18 -22.92 26.18
N ASP A 297 -11.94 -24.09 25.55
CA ASP A 297 -12.58 -25.36 25.92
C ASP A 297 -12.29 -25.77 27.37
N GLY A 298 -13.33 -26.00 28.13
CA GLY A 298 -13.25 -26.39 29.55
C GLY A 298 -13.08 -25.22 30.53
N GLU A 299 -12.79 -24.00 30.04
CA GLU A 299 -12.60 -22.80 30.85
C GLU A 299 -13.88 -21.94 30.89
N ASN A 300 -14.33 -21.46 29.72
CA ASN A 300 -15.47 -20.57 29.61
C ASN A 300 -16.62 -21.13 28.74
N GLY A 301 -16.54 -22.39 28.37
CA GLY A 301 -17.52 -23.12 27.61
C GLY A 301 -16.99 -24.51 27.25
N LYS A 302 -17.83 -25.31 26.58
CA LYS A 302 -17.45 -26.65 26.13
C LYS A 302 -17.46 -26.74 24.62
N LEU A 303 -16.42 -27.37 24.06
CA LEU A 303 -16.29 -27.63 22.62
C LEU A 303 -16.33 -29.14 22.33
N VAL A 304 -17.13 -29.53 21.33
CA VAL A 304 -17.19 -30.91 20.84
C VAL A 304 -16.87 -30.95 19.33
N PRO A 305 -16.41 -32.08 18.80
CA PRO A 305 -16.24 -32.25 17.36
C PRO A 305 -17.57 -32.03 16.59
N PRO A 306 -17.55 -31.38 15.39
CA PRO A 306 -18.74 -31.22 14.59
C PRO A 306 -19.28 -32.58 14.13
N GLY A 307 -20.60 -32.79 14.30
CA GLY A 307 -21.28 -34.04 13.92
C GLY A 307 -21.11 -35.19 14.92
N ASP A 308 -20.34 -35.02 16.00
CA ASP A 308 -20.20 -36.05 17.05
C ASP A 308 -21.39 -36.00 18.02
N ILE A 309 -22.41 -36.81 17.71
CA ILE A 309 -23.65 -36.85 18.43
C ILE A 309 -23.48 -37.38 19.87
N PRO A 310 -22.72 -38.48 20.13
CA PRO A 310 -22.46 -38.98 21.48
C PRO A 310 -21.74 -37.95 22.34
N ALA A 311 -20.66 -37.31 21.82
CA ALA A 311 -19.92 -36.28 22.56
C ALA A 311 -20.79 -35.05 22.88
N MET A 312 -21.68 -34.66 21.96
CA MET A 312 -22.62 -33.57 22.19
C MET A 312 -23.64 -33.92 23.28
N ALA A 313 -24.20 -35.13 23.25
CA ALA A 313 -25.15 -35.61 24.28
C ALA A 313 -24.49 -35.67 25.66
N GLN A 314 -23.29 -36.24 25.76
CA GLN A 314 -22.51 -36.32 26.99
C GLN A 314 -22.17 -34.95 27.56
N ALA A 315 -21.72 -33.99 26.68
CA ALA A 315 -21.42 -32.65 27.11
C ALA A 315 -22.64 -31.87 27.59
N MET A 316 -23.81 -32.05 26.93
CA MET A 316 -25.08 -31.49 27.40
C MET A 316 -25.44 -32.05 28.79
N GLU A 317 -25.35 -33.37 28.99
CA GLU A 317 -25.59 -34.02 30.29
C GLU A 317 -24.70 -33.44 31.39
N GLU A 318 -23.40 -33.42 31.16
CA GLU A 318 -22.40 -32.84 32.05
C GLU A 318 -22.73 -31.41 32.48
N LEU A 319 -22.97 -30.53 31.51
CA LEU A 319 -23.23 -29.10 31.76
C LEU A 319 -24.58 -28.84 32.44
N LEU A 320 -25.55 -29.71 32.26
CA LEU A 320 -26.87 -29.57 32.90
C LEU A 320 -26.89 -30.16 34.32
N THR A 321 -26.09 -31.19 34.59
CA THR A 321 -26.05 -31.88 35.90
C THR A 321 -25.02 -31.28 36.85
N ASP A 322 -23.82 -30.92 36.38
CA ASP A 322 -22.83 -30.22 37.17
C ASP A 322 -23.04 -28.68 37.14
N ARG A 323 -23.96 -28.24 37.96
CA ARG A 323 -24.30 -26.80 38.04
C ARG A 323 -23.11 -25.93 38.51
N LYS A 324 -22.22 -26.45 39.33
CA LYS A 324 -21.04 -25.68 39.80
C LYS A 324 -20.07 -25.41 38.66
N LYS A 325 -19.75 -26.43 37.87
CA LYS A 325 -18.90 -26.34 36.68
C LYS A 325 -19.52 -25.42 35.63
N SER A 326 -20.79 -25.61 35.32
CA SER A 326 -21.58 -24.82 34.37
C SER A 326 -21.56 -23.32 34.75
N LYS A 327 -21.87 -23.00 36.02
CA LYS A 327 -21.86 -21.62 36.52
C LYS A 327 -20.47 -20.97 36.44
N ARG A 328 -19.40 -21.72 36.79
CA ARG A 328 -18.03 -21.22 36.63
C ARG A 328 -17.71 -20.84 35.20
N MET A 329 -18.01 -21.74 34.25
CA MET A 329 -17.83 -21.48 32.81
C MET A 329 -18.62 -20.27 32.32
N ALA A 330 -19.88 -20.16 32.73
CA ALA A 330 -20.74 -19.03 32.36
C ALA A 330 -20.18 -17.68 32.85
N LEU A 331 -19.67 -17.62 34.09
CA LEU A 331 -19.03 -16.42 34.64
C LEU A 331 -17.74 -16.07 33.92
N ALA A 332 -16.90 -17.05 33.59
CA ALA A 332 -15.68 -16.83 32.82
C ALA A 332 -15.99 -16.36 31.39
N LEU A 333 -17.05 -16.87 30.76
CA LEU A 333 -17.49 -16.38 29.46
C LEU A 333 -18.04 -14.95 29.56
N GLN A 334 -18.81 -14.64 30.59
CA GLN A 334 -19.32 -13.30 30.83
C GLN A 334 -18.20 -12.28 30.98
N GLU A 335 -17.20 -12.56 31.82
CA GLU A 335 -16.01 -11.71 32.00
C GLU A 335 -15.27 -11.50 30.66
N LYS A 336 -15.06 -12.58 29.88
CA LYS A 336 -14.43 -12.48 28.57
C LYS A 336 -15.24 -11.62 27.60
N VAL A 337 -16.58 -11.70 27.63
CA VAL A 337 -17.46 -10.87 26.79
C VAL A 337 -17.41 -9.42 27.22
N GLU A 338 -17.47 -9.12 28.50
CA GLU A 338 -17.42 -7.78 29.04
C GLU A 338 -16.06 -7.08 28.83
N THR A 339 -14.98 -7.85 28.73
CA THR A 339 -13.62 -7.31 28.54
C THR A 339 -13.18 -7.24 27.09
N ARG A 340 -13.66 -8.14 26.18
CA ARG A 340 -13.12 -8.28 24.83
C ARG A 340 -14.11 -8.11 23.68
N PHE A 341 -15.43 -8.18 23.97
CA PHE A 341 -16.44 -8.18 22.92
C PHE A 341 -17.47 -7.08 23.07
N ARG A 342 -17.00 -5.91 23.56
CA ARG A 342 -17.86 -4.73 23.71
C ARG A 342 -18.00 -4.00 22.37
N LEU A 343 -19.16 -3.41 22.17
CA LEU A 343 -19.48 -2.62 20.98
C LEU A 343 -18.52 -1.43 20.82
N ASP A 344 -18.24 -0.69 21.89
CA ASP A 344 -17.36 0.47 21.87
C ASP A 344 -15.92 0.12 21.45
N GLN A 345 -15.40 -1.03 21.89
CA GLN A 345 -14.07 -1.53 21.45
C GLN A 345 -14.05 -1.87 19.94
N MET A 346 -15.08 -2.55 19.45
CA MET A 346 -15.21 -2.84 18.01
C MET A 346 -15.26 -1.56 17.18
N LEU A 347 -16.00 -0.56 17.65
CA LEU A 347 -16.15 0.72 16.97
C LEU A 347 -14.85 1.52 16.98
N SER A 348 -14.19 1.64 18.15
CA SER A 348 -12.88 2.30 18.26
C SER A 348 -11.81 1.63 17.39
N ALA A 349 -11.74 0.30 17.38
CA ALA A 349 -10.84 -0.44 16.50
C ALA A 349 -11.15 -0.19 15.01
N THR A 350 -12.44 -0.06 14.64
CA THR A 350 -12.83 0.25 13.26
C THR A 350 -12.43 1.67 12.86
N LEU A 351 -12.59 2.65 13.77
CA LEU A 351 -12.14 4.04 13.55
C LEU A 351 -10.64 4.11 13.34
N LYS A 352 -9.86 3.40 14.15
CA LYS A 352 -8.41 3.31 14.00
C LYS A 352 -8.00 2.75 12.63
N VAL A 353 -8.72 1.73 12.13
CA VAL A 353 -8.47 1.20 10.77
C VAL A 353 -8.75 2.25 9.69
N TYR A 354 -9.75 3.10 9.87
CA TYR A 354 -10.01 4.21 8.94
C TYR A 354 -8.90 5.26 8.97
N GLU A 355 -8.42 5.62 10.14
CA GLU A 355 -7.27 6.53 10.32
C GLU A 355 -6.03 5.96 9.64
N GLU A 356 -5.69 4.69 9.89
CA GLU A 356 -4.60 4.00 9.20
C GLU A 356 -4.77 4.05 7.66
N ALA A 357 -5.99 3.81 7.16
CA ALA A 357 -6.25 3.83 5.73
C ALA A 357 -6.12 5.23 5.11
N LEU A 358 -6.39 6.29 5.87
CA LEU A 358 -6.27 7.68 5.44
C LEU A 358 -4.82 8.20 5.54
N GLU A 359 -4.11 7.86 6.61
CA GLU A 359 -2.76 8.35 6.89
C GLU A 359 -1.69 7.68 6.02
N GLU A 360 -1.77 6.39 5.82
CA GLU A 360 -0.79 5.62 5.05
C GLU A 360 -1.00 5.77 3.55
N LYS A 361 -0.44 6.81 2.97
CA LYS A 361 -0.44 6.99 1.52
C LYS A 361 0.68 6.18 0.89
N LYS A 362 0.38 5.33 -0.10
CA LYS A 362 1.39 4.64 -0.92
C LYS A 362 1.51 5.33 -2.28
N ILE A 363 2.71 5.80 -2.59
CA ILE A 363 2.99 6.59 -3.80
C ILE A 363 4.03 5.86 -4.66
N LEU A 364 3.69 5.58 -5.90
CA LEU A 364 4.62 5.07 -6.90
C LEU A 364 5.16 6.24 -7.73
N VAL A 365 6.44 6.50 -7.65
CA VAL A 365 7.16 7.43 -8.54
C VAL A 365 7.77 6.62 -9.68
N ILE A 366 7.63 7.08 -10.92
CA ILE A 366 8.16 6.41 -12.10
C ILE A 366 9.14 7.33 -12.81
N LYS A 367 10.44 6.98 -12.78
CA LYS A 367 11.50 7.68 -13.49
C LYS A 367 12.58 6.69 -13.90
N LEU A 368 12.50 6.20 -15.14
CA LEU A 368 13.32 5.08 -15.61
C LEU A 368 14.74 5.48 -16.06
N GLY A 369 14.97 6.74 -16.33
CA GLY A 369 16.27 7.23 -16.86
C GLY A 369 16.07 8.29 -17.94
N ALA A 370 17.12 8.83 -18.63
CA ALA A 370 18.54 8.50 -18.42
C ALA A 370 19.09 8.97 -17.05
N ALA A 371 20.39 8.71 -16.79
CA ALA A 371 21.03 9.07 -15.51
C ALA A 371 20.85 10.57 -15.19
N GLY A 372 21.20 11.47 -16.12
CA GLY A 372 21.02 12.91 -15.94
C GLY A 372 19.55 13.29 -15.64
N ASP A 373 18.58 12.63 -16.30
CA ASP A 373 17.17 12.87 -16.06
C ASP A 373 16.69 12.43 -14.68
N VAL A 374 17.29 11.37 -14.10
CA VAL A 374 17.00 10.93 -12.73
C VAL A 374 17.57 11.94 -11.74
N ILE A 375 18.78 12.45 -12.00
CA ILE A 375 19.41 13.50 -11.18
C ILE A 375 18.59 14.79 -11.22
N LEU A 376 18.14 15.22 -12.40
CA LEU A 376 17.24 16.36 -12.56
C LEU A 376 15.88 16.19 -11.89
N ALA A 377 15.52 14.97 -11.46
CA ALA A 377 14.30 14.71 -10.73
C ALA A 377 14.46 14.80 -9.19
N THR A 378 15.67 14.93 -8.67
CA THR A 378 15.94 14.95 -7.21
C THR A 378 15.20 16.07 -6.45
N PRO A 379 15.06 17.31 -7.00
CA PRO A 379 14.23 18.32 -6.33
C PRO A 379 12.76 17.88 -6.20
N SER A 380 12.23 17.25 -7.27
CA SER A 380 10.86 16.74 -7.26
C SER A 380 10.66 15.60 -6.27
N PHE A 381 11.64 14.72 -6.12
CA PHE A 381 11.62 13.63 -5.13
C PHE A 381 11.62 14.19 -3.71
N ARG A 382 12.51 15.15 -3.43
CA ARG A 382 12.60 15.84 -2.13
C ARG A 382 11.29 16.54 -1.77
N MET A 383 10.69 17.29 -2.70
CA MET A 383 9.45 18.01 -2.46
C MET A 383 8.27 17.06 -2.27
N LEU A 384 8.26 15.92 -2.97
CA LEU A 384 7.24 14.88 -2.77
C LEU A 384 7.34 14.28 -1.36
N ARG A 385 8.55 13.95 -0.89
CA ARG A 385 8.79 13.44 0.47
C ARG A 385 8.42 14.47 1.53
N ARG A 386 8.80 15.74 1.35
CA ARG A 386 8.42 16.84 2.27
C ARG A 386 6.89 17.00 2.37
N ARG A 387 6.18 16.89 1.24
CA ARG A 387 4.71 17.00 1.22
C ARG A 387 4.01 15.81 1.85
N TYR A 388 4.60 14.63 1.75
CA TYR A 388 4.05 13.37 2.25
C TYR A 388 5.07 12.65 3.15
N PRO A 389 5.38 13.19 4.34
CA PRO A 389 6.46 12.67 5.19
C PRO A 389 6.19 11.25 5.70
N LYS A 390 4.93 10.91 5.94
CA LYS A 390 4.48 9.60 6.42
C LYS A 390 4.11 8.62 5.29
N ALA A 391 4.13 9.05 4.01
CA ALA A 391 3.76 8.17 2.90
C ALA A 391 4.85 7.12 2.64
N TYR A 392 4.43 5.92 2.26
CA TYR A 392 5.33 4.92 1.69
C TYR A 392 5.56 5.25 0.21
N ILE A 393 6.74 5.71 -0.14
CA ILE A 393 7.09 6.16 -1.49
C ILE A 393 8.04 5.16 -2.13
N SER A 394 7.60 4.51 -3.21
CA SER A 394 8.43 3.61 -4.01
C SER A 394 8.85 4.28 -5.31
N LEU A 395 10.12 4.10 -5.72
CA LEU A 395 10.62 4.55 -7.01
C LEU A 395 10.78 3.38 -7.97
N LEU A 396 10.12 3.44 -9.12
CA LEU A 396 10.35 2.55 -10.26
C LEU A 396 11.43 3.16 -11.16
N VAL A 397 12.58 2.50 -11.27
CA VAL A 397 13.79 3.01 -11.95
C VAL A 397 14.50 1.89 -12.72
N ASP A 398 15.30 2.23 -13.75
CA ASP A 398 16.17 1.24 -14.42
C ASP A 398 17.17 0.65 -13.42
N LYS A 399 17.39 -0.67 -13.51
CA LYS A 399 18.27 -1.41 -12.58
C LYS A 399 19.68 -0.83 -12.48
N ASN A 400 20.20 -0.25 -13.59
CA ASN A 400 21.54 0.32 -13.64
C ASN A 400 21.62 1.72 -12.95
N LEU A 401 20.49 2.29 -12.56
CA LEU A 401 20.37 3.60 -11.92
C LEU A 401 19.89 3.51 -10.46
N ALA A 402 19.53 2.31 -10.01
CA ALA A 402 18.98 2.10 -8.67
C ALA A 402 19.95 2.56 -7.57
N GLY A 403 21.26 2.24 -7.71
CA GLY A 403 22.30 2.63 -6.76
C GLY A 403 22.47 4.14 -6.63
N LEU A 404 22.22 4.89 -7.72
CA LEU A 404 22.36 6.35 -7.75
C LEU A 404 21.43 7.08 -6.77
N VAL A 405 20.27 6.53 -6.49
CA VAL A 405 19.20 7.16 -5.69
C VAL A 405 18.89 6.43 -4.38
N SER A 406 19.46 5.25 -4.16
CA SER A 406 19.17 4.42 -2.98
C SER A 406 19.55 5.09 -1.65
N ALA A 407 20.59 5.91 -1.64
CA ALA A 407 21.06 6.62 -0.44
C ALA A 407 20.32 7.93 -0.17
N SER A 408 19.38 8.36 -1.03
CA SER A 408 18.76 9.68 -0.97
C SER A 408 17.83 9.91 0.22
N GLY A 409 17.31 8.85 0.85
CA GLY A 409 16.30 8.93 1.91
C GLY A 409 14.91 9.39 1.44
N TYR A 410 14.71 9.64 0.14
CA TYR A 410 13.41 10.07 -0.40
C TYR A 410 12.43 8.92 -0.58
N PHE A 411 12.93 7.70 -0.70
CA PHE A 411 12.15 6.51 -1.00
C PHE A 411 12.27 5.47 0.11
N ASP A 412 11.15 4.83 0.43
CA ASP A 412 11.11 3.69 1.33
C ASP A 412 11.49 2.41 0.57
N GLU A 413 11.23 2.38 -0.75
CA GLU A 413 11.61 1.27 -1.62
C GLU A 413 12.07 1.78 -2.99
N VAL A 414 13.16 1.20 -3.50
CA VAL A 414 13.58 1.36 -4.90
C VAL A 414 13.30 0.05 -5.64
N ILE A 415 12.44 0.11 -6.66
CA ILE A 415 12.04 -1.04 -7.49
C ILE A 415 12.84 -1.03 -8.79
N PRO A 416 13.93 -1.81 -8.88
CA PRO A 416 14.73 -1.88 -10.09
C PRO A 416 14.00 -2.68 -11.18
N ILE A 417 14.00 -2.16 -12.41
CA ILE A 417 13.44 -2.84 -13.57
C ILE A 417 14.42 -2.88 -14.73
N ASP A 418 14.26 -3.85 -15.60
CA ASP A 418 14.96 -3.90 -16.88
C ASP A 418 14.14 -3.15 -17.94
N ARG A 419 14.54 -1.92 -18.24
CA ARG A 419 13.87 -1.05 -19.20
C ARG A 419 13.72 -1.70 -20.59
N LYS A 420 14.70 -2.52 -21.01
CA LYS A 420 14.68 -3.18 -22.32
C LYS A 420 13.58 -4.24 -22.40
N LYS A 421 13.21 -4.84 -21.28
CA LYS A 421 12.17 -5.87 -21.18
C LYS A 421 10.73 -5.34 -21.01
N MET A 422 10.55 -4.02 -20.92
CA MET A 422 9.22 -3.41 -20.74
C MET A 422 8.24 -3.65 -21.90
N SER A 423 8.71 -4.06 -23.07
CA SER A 423 7.88 -4.46 -24.20
C SER A 423 7.42 -5.92 -24.17
N HIS A 424 8.00 -6.76 -23.31
CA HIS A 424 7.67 -8.18 -23.20
C HIS A 424 6.43 -8.43 -22.35
N PRO A 425 5.35 -9.07 -22.86
CA PRO A 425 4.10 -9.27 -22.14
C PRO A 425 4.26 -10.02 -20.81
N GLY A 426 5.07 -11.10 -20.80
CA GLY A 426 5.31 -11.89 -19.59
C GLY A 426 6.07 -11.10 -18.49
N TYR A 427 6.96 -10.19 -18.88
CA TYR A 427 7.63 -9.28 -17.95
C TYR A 427 6.65 -8.26 -17.37
N LEU A 428 5.81 -7.67 -18.22
CA LEU A 428 4.77 -6.72 -17.79
C LEU A 428 3.76 -7.36 -16.85
N LEU A 429 3.36 -8.60 -17.09
CA LEU A 429 2.45 -9.33 -16.18
C LEU A 429 3.07 -9.53 -14.79
N ARG A 430 4.34 -9.94 -14.71
CA ARG A 430 5.06 -10.07 -13.43
C ARG A 430 5.19 -8.74 -12.72
N LEU A 431 5.57 -7.69 -13.45
CA LEU A 431 5.65 -6.33 -12.92
C LEU A 431 4.28 -5.84 -12.42
N ALA A 432 3.23 -6.05 -13.20
CA ALA A 432 1.86 -5.71 -12.81
C ALA A 432 1.43 -6.42 -11.52
N LYS A 433 1.75 -7.71 -11.39
CA LYS A 433 1.46 -8.49 -10.18
C LYS A 433 2.18 -7.90 -8.97
N LYS A 434 3.50 -7.58 -9.10
CA LYS A 434 4.29 -6.94 -8.05
C LYS A 434 3.69 -5.57 -7.67
N LEU A 435 3.48 -4.68 -8.63
CA LEU A 435 2.97 -3.33 -8.37
C LEU A 435 1.55 -3.33 -7.79
N ARG A 436 0.68 -4.25 -8.21
CA ARG A 436 -0.68 -4.38 -7.65
C ARG A 436 -0.69 -4.91 -6.22
N HIS A 437 0.27 -5.77 -5.88
CA HIS A 437 0.44 -6.26 -4.52
C HIS A 437 0.69 -5.11 -3.55
N GLU A 438 1.45 -4.11 -3.96
CA GLU A 438 1.75 -2.92 -3.15
C GLU A 438 0.53 -2.01 -2.91
N ALA A 439 -0.51 -2.07 -3.75
CA ALA A 439 -1.74 -1.27 -3.64
C ALA A 439 -1.50 0.25 -3.52
N PHE A 440 -0.79 0.80 -4.47
CA PHE A 440 -0.52 2.23 -4.54
C PHE A 440 -1.81 3.07 -4.66
N ASP A 441 -1.90 4.15 -3.89
CA ASP A 441 -2.98 5.14 -3.97
C ASP A 441 -2.75 6.10 -5.14
N VAL A 442 -1.49 6.49 -5.33
CA VAL A 442 -1.05 7.49 -6.30
C VAL A 442 0.11 6.96 -7.12
N SER A 443 0.11 7.21 -8.42
CA SER A 443 1.32 7.09 -9.24
C SER A 443 1.66 8.42 -9.90
N VAL A 444 2.97 8.75 -9.91
CA VAL A 444 3.51 9.98 -10.50
C VAL A 444 4.52 9.58 -11.56
N ASP A 445 4.17 9.77 -12.83
CA ASP A 445 5.02 9.44 -13.97
C ASP A 445 5.81 10.65 -14.45
N PHE A 446 7.06 10.75 -14.05
CA PHE A 446 8.00 11.75 -14.54
C PHE A 446 8.74 11.33 -15.82
N GLN A 447 8.59 10.07 -16.26
CA GLN A 447 9.21 9.59 -17.50
C GLN A 447 8.37 9.86 -18.73
N ASN A 448 7.04 9.75 -18.62
CA ASN A 448 6.05 10.10 -19.66
C ASN A 448 6.24 9.36 -21.00
N THR A 449 6.44 8.07 -20.96
CA THR A 449 6.48 7.18 -22.12
C THR A 449 5.25 6.27 -22.16
N LYS A 450 4.97 5.66 -23.34
CA LYS A 450 3.87 4.69 -23.46
C LYS A 450 3.97 3.55 -22.42
N TRP A 451 5.17 3.07 -22.12
CA TRP A 451 5.38 1.96 -21.20
C TRP A 451 5.24 2.38 -19.73
N THR A 452 5.61 3.63 -19.39
CA THR A 452 5.47 4.14 -18.03
C THR A 452 4.01 4.51 -17.73
N HIS A 453 3.26 5.03 -18.68
CA HIS A 453 1.81 5.20 -18.53
C HIS A 453 1.10 3.84 -18.34
N LEU A 454 1.55 2.81 -19.07
CA LEU A 454 1.03 1.46 -18.89
C LEU A 454 1.41 0.91 -17.49
N ALA A 455 2.64 1.10 -17.03
CA ALA A 455 3.05 0.70 -15.68
C ALA A 455 2.25 1.42 -14.59
N ALA A 456 2.02 2.73 -14.73
CA ALA A 456 1.15 3.52 -13.85
C ALA A 456 -0.28 2.97 -13.80
N PHE A 457 -0.84 2.56 -14.94
CA PHE A 457 -2.15 1.91 -15.00
C PHE A 457 -2.15 0.52 -14.36
N LEU A 458 -1.16 -0.30 -14.69
CA LEU A 458 -1.02 -1.67 -14.20
C LEU A 458 -0.74 -1.72 -12.69
N SER A 459 -0.15 -0.67 -12.09
CA SER A 459 0.05 -0.57 -10.64
C SER A 459 -1.26 -0.59 -9.85
N GLY A 460 -2.38 -0.28 -10.51
CA GLY A 460 -3.66 -0.19 -9.82
C GLY A 460 -3.90 1.13 -9.10
N ALA A 461 -2.96 2.08 -9.11
CA ALA A 461 -3.10 3.37 -8.46
C ALA A 461 -4.39 4.11 -8.84
N GLY A 462 -5.10 4.60 -7.83
CA GLY A 462 -6.37 5.31 -8.00
C GLY A 462 -6.18 6.65 -8.72
N GLN A 463 -5.11 7.36 -8.40
CA GLN A 463 -4.73 8.63 -9.03
C GLN A 463 -3.44 8.44 -9.81
N ARG A 464 -3.45 8.78 -11.10
CA ARG A 464 -2.31 8.59 -12.01
C ARG A 464 -1.96 9.90 -12.69
N TYR A 465 -0.87 10.51 -12.22
CA TYR A 465 -0.36 11.80 -12.68
C TYR A 465 0.74 11.61 -13.71
N GLY A 466 0.81 12.50 -14.70
CA GLY A 466 1.82 12.52 -15.75
C GLY A 466 1.43 13.48 -16.86
N PHE A 467 2.25 13.66 -17.90
CA PHE A 467 1.88 14.47 -19.05
C PHE A 467 0.98 13.70 -20.01
N ALA A 468 -0.03 14.37 -20.56
CA ALA A 468 -0.92 13.88 -21.62
C ALA A 468 -0.21 13.71 -22.96
N ARG A 469 0.93 12.97 -22.96
CA ARG A 469 1.78 12.77 -24.13
C ARG A 469 1.90 11.28 -24.49
N GLY A 470 2.04 10.99 -25.78
CA GLY A 470 2.26 9.63 -26.26
C GLY A 470 1.01 8.78 -26.37
N ARG A 471 1.20 7.53 -26.84
CA ARG A 471 0.12 6.63 -27.28
C ARG A 471 -0.86 6.20 -26.17
N PHE A 472 -0.38 6.04 -24.93
CA PHE A 472 -1.19 5.58 -23.81
C PHE A 472 -1.54 6.68 -22.79
N LYS A 473 -1.54 7.95 -23.21
CA LYS A 473 -1.91 9.10 -22.35
C LYS A 473 -3.29 8.97 -21.69
N PHE A 474 -4.23 8.28 -22.34
CA PHE A 474 -5.60 8.05 -21.85
C PHE A 474 -5.65 7.15 -20.59
N LEU A 475 -4.56 6.44 -20.28
CA LEU A 475 -4.44 5.65 -19.05
C LEU A 475 -4.19 6.50 -17.80
N LEU A 476 -3.77 7.75 -17.98
CA LEU A 476 -3.69 8.73 -16.88
C LEU A 476 -5.09 9.31 -16.61
N ASN A 477 -5.44 9.51 -15.35
CA ASN A 477 -6.70 10.16 -14.97
C ASN A 477 -6.52 11.53 -14.30
N ARG A 478 -5.26 11.94 -14.13
CA ARG A 478 -4.83 13.27 -13.66
C ARG A 478 -3.72 13.84 -14.57
N PRO A 479 -3.94 13.90 -15.91
CA PRO A 479 -2.91 14.33 -16.84
C PRO A 479 -2.66 15.83 -16.76
N ASP A 480 -1.41 16.24 -17.05
CA ASP A 480 -1.07 17.60 -17.43
C ASP A 480 -1.00 17.73 -18.96
N HIS A 481 -1.72 18.72 -19.52
CA HIS A 481 -1.80 18.96 -20.96
C HIS A 481 -0.79 20.00 -21.46
N GLY A 482 -0.11 20.69 -20.54
CA GLY A 482 0.77 21.83 -20.87
C GLY A 482 2.24 21.44 -21.12
N PHE A 483 2.51 20.33 -21.80
CA PHE A 483 3.89 19.97 -22.14
C PHE A 483 4.51 20.98 -23.11
N ASN A 484 5.65 21.56 -22.72
CA ASN A 484 6.45 22.46 -23.55
C ASN A 484 7.87 21.89 -23.73
N ALA A 485 8.25 21.59 -24.98
CA ALA A 485 9.55 20.97 -25.28
C ALA A 485 10.77 21.89 -24.99
N VAL A 486 10.55 23.19 -24.92
CA VAL A 486 11.61 24.19 -24.64
C VAL A 486 11.85 24.38 -23.14
N GLU A 487 10.87 24.04 -22.31
CA GLU A 487 10.96 24.20 -20.87
C GLU A 487 11.96 23.23 -20.25
N ALA A 488 12.71 23.70 -19.24
CA ALA A 488 13.69 22.87 -18.55
C ALA A 488 13.03 21.64 -17.88
N PRO A 489 13.69 20.45 -17.89
CA PRO A 489 13.10 19.22 -17.37
C PRO A 489 12.60 19.30 -15.91
N VAL A 490 13.30 20.06 -15.05
CA VAL A 490 12.88 20.29 -13.66
C VAL A 490 11.54 21.00 -13.59
N LYS A 491 11.33 22.06 -14.40
CA LYS A 491 10.05 22.79 -14.46
C LYS A 491 8.90 21.88 -14.89
N HIS A 492 9.12 21.02 -15.88
CA HIS A 492 8.11 20.04 -16.30
C HIS A 492 7.64 19.17 -15.14
N GLN A 493 8.55 18.69 -14.32
CA GLN A 493 8.21 17.80 -13.18
C GLN A 493 7.39 18.56 -12.15
N PHE A 494 7.73 19.82 -11.85
CA PHE A 494 6.96 20.66 -10.94
C PHE A 494 5.55 20.99 -11.43
N ARG A 495 5.31 21.01 -12.73
CA ARG A 495 3.94 21.11 -13.28
C ARG A 495 3.10 19.89 -12.90
N ILE A 496 3.67 18.68 -12.92
CA ILE A 496 2.98 17.49 -12.43
C ILE A 496 2.75 17.59 -10.92
N LEU A 497 3.75 18.03 -10.16
CA LEU A 497 3.67 18.19 -8.71
C LEU A 497 2.65 19.25 -8.29
N SER A 498 2.46 20.31 -9.04
CA SER A 498 1.45 21.34 -8.74
C SER A 498 0.02 20.76 -8.73
N LYS A 499 -0.25 19.75 -9.56
CA LYS A 499 -1.52 19.02 -9.54
C LYS A 499 -1.70 18.12 -8.31
N LEU A 500 -0.61 17.80 -7.62
CA LEU A 500 -0.60 17.12 -6.33
C LEU A 500 -0.66 18.08 -5.13
N GLY A 501 -0.84 19.39 -5.39
CA GLY A 501 -0.86 20.42 -4.36
C GLY A 501 0.53 20.78 -3.83
N ILE A 502 1.57 20.66 -4.67
CA ILE A 502 2.96 21.06 -4.40
C ILE A 502 3.31 22.22 -5.35
N PRO A 503 2.96 23.47 -5.02
CA PRO A 503 3.14 24.61 -5.91
C PRO A 503 4.55 25.19 -5.92
N ALA A 504 5.33 24.92 -4.86
CA ALA A 504 6.67 25.50 -4.72
C ALA A 504 7.64 24.89 -5.74
N TYR A 505 8.32 25.77 -6.50
CA TYR A 505 9.39 25.37 -7.41
C TYR A 505 10.73 25.40 -6.69
N GLU A 506 11.51 24.34 -6.86
CA GLU A 506 12.86 24.20 -6.35
C GLU A 506 13.71 23.48 -7.42
N ASP A 507 14.90 23.94 -7.69
CA ASP A 507 15.78 23.38 -8.73
C ASP A 507 17.16 22.92 -8.21
N THR A 508 17.41 23.05 -6.92
CA THR A 508 18.66 22.57 -6.30
C THR A 508 18.75 21.06 -6.41
N LEU A 509 19.70 20.59 -7.20
CA LEU A 509 20.00 19.17 -7.35
C LEU A 509 20.70 18.62 -6.12
N GLU A 510 20.52 17.33 -5.84
CA GLU A 510 21.15 16.67 -4.71
C GLU A 510 21.36 15.17 -5.00
N LEU A 511 22.55 14.69 -4.71
CA LEU A 511 22.88 13.27 -4.66
C LEU A 511 23.67 12.98 -3.39
N LEU A 512 23.26 11.96 -2.66
CA LEU A 512 23.95 11.45 -1.50
C LEU A 512 24.67 10.16 -1.89
N PRO A 513 25.98 10.06 -1.67
CA PRO A 513 26.70 8.83 -1.93
C PRO A 513 26.32 7.73 -0.91
N ALA A 514 26.30 6.50 -1.36
CA ALA A 514 26.19 5.36 -0.48
C ALA A 514 27.50 5.16 0.31
N GLN A 515 27.41 4.67 1.54
CA GLN A 515 28.56 4.43 2.39
C GLN A 515 29.62 3.54 1.71
N ALA A 516 29.19 2.45 1.07
CA ALA A 516 30.10 1.56 0.33
C ALA A 516 30.84 2.27 -0.83
N SER A 517 30.19 3.25 -1.48
CA SER A 517 30.82 4.05 -2.54
C SER A 517 31.79 5.08 -1.96
N GLU A 518 31.52 5.62 -0.76
CA GLU A 518 32.48 6.51 -0.05
C GLU A 518 33.75 5.75 0.34
N GLU A 519 33.62 4.54 0.89
CA GLU A 519 34.74 3.68 1.27
C GLU A 519 35.62 3.30 0.06
N LYS A 520 34.99 2.93 -1.07
CA LYS A 520 35.71 2.65 -2.33
C LYS A 520 36.47 3.88 -2.83
N ALA A 521 35.79 5.03 -2.87
CA ALA A 521 36.42 6.29 -3.34
C ALA A 521 37.61 6.67 -2.44
N GLU A 522 37.46 6.55 -1.14
CA GLU A 522 38.56 6.78 -0.21
C GLU A 522 39.74 5.87 -0.51
N GLY A 523 39.54 4.56 -0.68
CA GLY A 523 40.61 3.62 -1.03
C GLY A 523 41.30 3.92 -2.37
N TRP A 524 40.59 4.50 -3.36
CA TRP A 524 41.22 4.96 -4.60
C TRP A 524 42.09 6.20 -4.39
N PHE A 525 41.62 7.18 -3.62
CA PHE A 525 42.37 8.44 -3.38
C PHE A 525 43.56 8.25 -2.45
N GLN A 526 43.56 7.28 -1.54
CA GLN A 526 44.70 6.93 -0.67
C GLN A 526 45.90 6.32 -1.42
N LYS A 527 45.69 5.78 -2.63
CA LYS A 527 46.76 5.20 -3.46
C LYS A 527 47.66 6.23 -4.10
N VAL A 528 47.34 7.52 -4.03
CA VAL A 528 48.11 8.63 -4.60
C VAL A 528 48.78 9.40 -3.46
N PRO A 529 50.09 9.75 -3.56
CA PRO A 529 50.80 10.38 -2.48
C PRO A 529 50.13 11.65 -1.92
N GLU A 530 50.09 11.77 -0.59
CA GLU A 530 49.65 13.01 0.07
C GLU A 530 50.76 14.08 0.03
N ILE A 531 50.66 14.98 -0.95
CA ILE A 531 51.46 16.21 -0.96
C ILE A 531 50.49 17.36 -0.70
N GLN A 532 50.61 18.14 0.37
CA GLN A 532 49.68 19.22 0.77
C GLN A 532 50.07 20.58 0.24
N PRO A 533 49.10 21.47 -0.09
CA PRO A 533 47.65 21.30 -0.31
C PRO A 533 47.31 21.07 -1.80
N PHE A 534 46.73 19.91 -2.13
CA PHE A 534 46.35 19.62 -3.53
C PHE A 534 45.04 20.20 -3.92
N LYS A 535 45.01 20.74 -5.12
CA LYS A 535 43.79 20.83 -5.94
C LYS A 535 43.61 19.53 -6.72
N THR A 536 42.40 19.05 -6.85
CA THR A 536 42.08 17.84 -7.59
C THR A 536 41.11 18.17 -8.72
N VAL A 537 41.48 17.86 -9.95
CA VAL A 537 40.67 18.11 -11.14
C VAL A 537 40.25 16.80 -11.76
N GLY A 538 38.94 16.62 -12.00
CA GLY A 538 38.41 15.49 -12.75
C GLY A 538 38.34 15.81 -14.25
N LEU A 539 38.79 14.91 -15.10
CA LEU A 539 38.67 14.99 -16.55
C LEU A 539 37.79 13.86 -17.04
N VAL A 540 36.61 14.18 -17.59
CA VAL A 540 35.72 13.18 -18.23
C VAL A 540 36.13 13.03 -19.68
N ILE A 541 36.95 12.02 -19.94
CA ILE A 541 37.58 11.81 -21.26
C ILE A 541 36.67 11.07 -22.24
N GLY A 542 35.54 10.53 -21.75
CA GLY A 542 34.61 9.71 -22.52
C GLY A 542 33.29 10.35 -22.84
N SER A 543 32.50 9.66 -23.61
CA SER A 543 31.10 9.97 -23.88
C SER A 543 30.33 8.69 -24.14
N SER A 544 28.98 8.74 -24.10
CA SER A 544 28.15 7.58 -24.49
C SER A 544 28.53 7.10 -25.89
N PRO A 545 28.63 5.78 -26.13
CA PRO A 545 28.91 5.21 -27.46
C PRO A 545 27.94 5.69 -28.55
N ALA A 546 26.71 6.02 -28.19
CA ALA A 546 25.71 6.58 -29.11
C ALA A 546 25.99 8.06 -29.49
N TRP A 547 26.87 8.74 -28.74
CA TRP A 547 27.17 10.17 -28.88
C TRP A 547 28.66 10.50 -28.86
N PRO A 548 29.50 9.88 -29.73
CA PRO A 548 30.94 10.19 -29.80
C PRO A 548 31.21 11.66 -30.14
N THR A 549 30.24 12.32 -30.76
CA THR A 549 30.31 13.77 -31.08
C THR A 549 30.30 14.69 -29.87
N LYS A 550 30.09 14.19 -28.65
CA LYS A 550 30.20 14.96 -27.39
C LYS A 550 31.59 14.89 -26.76
N ARG A 551 32.52 14.16 -27.35
CA ARG A 551 33.88 13.97 -26.83
C ARG A 551 34.82 15.07 -27.35
N TRP A 552 35.50 15.76 -26.44
CA TRP A 552 36.60 16.66 -26.76
C TRP A 552 37.81 15.85 -27.21
N PRO A 553 38.69 16.38 -28.12
CA PRO A 553 39.84 15.60 -28.62
C PRO A 553 40.70 15.01 -27.50
N THR A 554 41.15 13.76 -27.68
CA THR A 554 41.93 13.04 -26.67
C THR A 554 43.26 13.75 -26.41
N GLU A 555 43.94 14.20 -27.48
CA GLU A 555 45.19 14.96 -27.45
C GLU A 555 45.07 16.28 -26.66
N TYR A 556 43.88 16.88 -26.61
CA TYR A 556 43.64 18.09 -25.83
C TYR A 556 43.48 17.79 -24.34
N PHE A 557 42.87 16.62 -24.01
CA PHE A 557 42.83 16.14 -22.62
C PHE A 557 44.24 15.78 -22.12
N GLU A 558 45.10 15.19 -22.97
CA GLU A 558 46.51 14.88 -22.64
C GLU A 558 47.30 16.13 -22.32
N ASP A 559 47.24 17.15 -23.19
CA ASP A 559 47.93 18.44 -22.98
C ASP A 559 47.43 19.11 -21.68
N LEU A 560 46.11 19.12 -21.47
CA LEU A 560 45.56 19.68 -20.24
C LEU A 560 46.04 18.94 -18.99
N ALA A 561 46.07 17.60 -19.03
CA ALA A 561 46.53 16.77 -17.91
C ALA A 561 48.01 17.01 -17.61
N ALA A 562 48.88 17.09 -18.65
CA ALA A 562 50.30 17.38 -18.49
C ALA A 562 50.53 18.77 -17.85
N ARG A 563 49.78 19.79 -18.29
CA ARG A 563 49.85 21.14 -17.70
C ARG A 563 49.43 21.18 -16.24
N LEU A 564 48.41 20.40 -15.87
CA LEU A 564 47.90 20.27 -14.50
C LEU A 564 48.95 19.60 -13.61
N CYS A 565 49.53 18.50 -14.06
CA CYS A 565 50.60 17.79 -13.36
C CYS A 565 51.82 18.67 -13.16
N ALA A 566 52.24 19.50 -14.17
CA ALA A 566 53.31 20.45 -14.07
C ALA A 566 53.06 21.55 -13.03
N LYS A 567 51.80 21.83 -12.69
CA LYS A 567 51.38 22.74 -11.60
C LYS A 567 51.14 22.03 -10.28
N ASN A 568 51.52 20.77 -10.16
CA ASN A 568 51.32 19.95 -8.97
C ASN A 568 49.83 19.81 -8.59
N ILE A 569 48.95 19.72 -9.61
CA ILE A 569 47.51 19.52 -9.45
C ILE A 569 47.21 18.06 -9.79
N ARG A 570 46.49 17.37 -8.88
CA ARG A 570 46.04 15.99 -9.10
C ARG A 570 45.00 15.91 -10.20
N VAL A 571 45.15 14.96 -11.10
CA VAL A 571 44.20 14.66 -12.20
C VAL A 571 43.50 13.34 -11.95
N VAL A 572 42.18 13.31 -12.04
CA VAL A 572 41.37 12.10 -11.98
C VAL A 572 40.75 11.86 -13.36
N LEU A 573 41.15 10.81 -14.04
CA LEU A 573 40.52 10.41 -15.31
C LEU A 573 39.23 9.63 -15.04
N ILE A 574 38.14 10.06 -15.65
CA ILE A 574 36.82 9.47 -15.49
C ILE A 574 36.29 9.08 -16.88
N GLY A 575 35.80 7.83 -16.99
CA GLY A 575 35.24 7.31 -18.23
C GLY A 575 34.57 5.94 -18.02
N SER A 576 33.83 5.50 -19.02
CA SER A 576 33.25 4.15 -19.07
C SER A 576 34.33 3.07 -19.31
N PRO A 577 34.00 1.76 -19.21
CA PRO A 577 34.93 0.71 -19.56
C PRO A 577 35.47 0.81 -21.01
N GLU A 578 34.64 1.29 -21.93
CA GLU A 578 35.05 1.52 -23.32
C GLU A 578 36.06 2.66 -23.46
N ASP A 579 36.02 3.65 -22.56
CA ASP A 579 36.94 4.78 -22.54
C ASP A 579 38.28 4.42 -21.91
N ALA A 580 38.46 3.28 -21.28
CA ALA A 580 39.72 2.79 -20.73
C ALA A 580 40.81 2.66 -21.81
N LEU A 581 40.43 2.32 -23.05
CA LEU A 581 41.34 2.26 -24.20
C LEU A 581 41.89 3.67 -24.57
N ILE A 582 41.09 4.72 -24.32
CA ILE A 582 41.50 6.11 -24.54
C ILE A 582 42.53 6.52 -23.46
N ALA A 583 42.22 6.17 -22.21
CA ALA A 583 43.15 6.44 -21.10
C ALA A 583 44.50 5.75 -21.27
N GLN A 584 44.54 4.58 -21.94
CA GLN A 584 45.79 3.88 -22.26
C GLN A 584 46.72 4.66 -23.24
N GLN A 585 46.15 5.55 -24.02
CA GLN A 585 46.90 6.36 -24.99
C GLN A 585 47.59 7.60 -24.35
N PHE A 586 47.23 7.96 -23.12
CA PHE A 586 47.84 9.09 -22.42
C PHE A 586 49.33 8.83 -22.17
N LYS A 587 50.19 9.70 -22.69
CA LYS A 587 51.65 9.57 -22.62
C LYS A 587 52.17 9.57 -21.18
N ASP A 588 51.62 10.41 -20.33
CA ASP A 588 52.04 10.57 -18.93
C ASP A 588 51.17 9.76 -17.95
N ARG A 589 50.53 8.69 -18.40
CA ARG A 589 49.64 7.87 -17.58
C ARG A 589 50.23 7.36 -16.27
N GLU A 590 51.55 7.09 -16.26
CA GLU A 590 52.31 6.60 -15.11
C GLU A 590 52.69 7.70 -14.13
N ASN A 591 52.37 8.96 -14.43
CA ASN A 591 52.59 10.07 -13.52
C ASN A 591 51.81 9.86 -12.22
N GLN A 592 52.49 9.93 -11.09
CA GLN A 592 51.91 9.69 -9.75
C GLN A 592 50.76 10.64 -9.41
N LEU A 593 50.64 11.78 -10.10
CA LEU A 593 49.53 12.72 -9.91
C LEU A 593 48.27 12.34 -10.72
N ILE A 594 48.33 11.31 -11.59
CA ILE A 594 47.20 10.88 -12.40
C ILE A 594 46.55 9.64 -11.76
N LEU A 595 45.33 9.80 -11.28
CA LEU A 595 44.49 8.71 -10.81
C LEU A 595 43.54 8.29 -11.94
N ASP A 596 43.85 7.16 -12.59
CA ASP A 596 43.01 6.62 -13.64
C ASP A 596 41.89 5.75 -13.05
N LEU A 597 40.65 6.25 -13.09
CA LEU A 597 39.43 5.57 -12.70
C LEU A 597 38.54 5.17 -13.88
N THR A 598 39.05 5.23 -15.11
CA THR A 598 38.27 4.81 -16.29
C THR A 598 37.91 3.34 -16.21
N GLY A 599 36.61 3.04 -16.40
CA GLY A 599 36.07 1.70 -16.30
C GLY A 599 36.06 1.07 -14.91
N LYS A 600 36.52 1.78 -13.88
CA LYS A 600 36.59 1.28 -12.49
C LYS A 600 35.44 1.74 -11.61
N THR A 601 34.70 2.77 -12.01
CA THR A 601 33.62 3.38 -11.24
C THR A 601 32.27 2.93 -11.78
N ALA A 602 31.40 2.40 -10.91
CA ALA A 602 29.96 2.35 -11.17
C ALA A 602 29.37 3.77 -11.08
N LEU A 603 28.15 3.97 -11.57
CA LEU A 603 27.55 5.30 -11.59
C LEU A 603 27.30 5.86 -10.18
N GLU A 604 26.98 5.02 -9.22
CA GLU A 604 26.84 5.37 -7.79
C GLU A 604 28.19 5.76 -7.17
N ASP A 605 29.28 5.07 -7.54
CA ASP A 605 30.64 5.38 -7.05
C ASP A 605 31.12 6.75 -7.56
N LEU A 606 30.67 7.14 -8.77
CA LEU A 606 31.00 8.43 -9.37
C LEU A 606 30.55 9.61 -8.51
N VAL A 607 29.45 9.47 -7.72
CA VAL A 607 28.99 10.51 -6.80
C VAL A 607 30.07 10.81 -5.75
N SER A 608 30.65 9.77 -5.15
CA SER A 608 31.72 9.89 -4.15
C SER A 608 33.02 10.43 -4.74
N VAL A 609 33.35 10.02 -5.97
CA VAL A 609 34.54 10.51 -6.67
C VAL A 609 34.41 12.00 -6.99
N VAL A 610 33.30 12.41 -7.64
CA VAL A 610 33.09 13.80 -8.08
C VAL A 610 33.00 14.75 -6.89
N LYS A 611 32.41 14.35 -5.77
CA LYS A 611 32.35 15.14 -4.53
C LYS A 611 33.71 15.46 -3.94
N ARG A 612 34.75 14.68 -4.27
CA ARG A 612 36.12 14.88 -3.81
C ARG A 612 36.96 15.81 -4.72
N LEU A 613 36.41 16.18 -5.88
CA LEU A 613 37.06 17.06 -6.84
C LEU A 613 36.86 18.54 -6.47
N ASP A 614 37.82 19.38 -6.79
CA ASP A 614 37.69 20.85 -6.76
C ASP A 614 36.94 21.36 -8.00
N VAL A 615 37.27 20.80 -9.18
CA VAL A 615 36.64 21.14 -10.47
C VAL A 615 36.51 19.89 -11.32
N LEU A 616 35.43 19.80 -12.07
CA LEU A 616 35.20 18.78 -13.10
C LEU A 616 35.19 19.42 -14.49
N VAL A 617 36.03 18.92 -15.40
CA VAL A 617 35.99 19.24 -16.84
C VAL A 617 35.19 18.12 -17.53
N THR A 618 34.09 18.44 -18.17
CA THR A 618 33.20 17.43 -18.77
C THR A 618 32.43 17.95 -19.97
N GLY A 619 32.05 17.06 -20.89
CA GLY A 619 31.02 17.31 -21.90
C GLY A 619 29.59 17.21 -21.33
N ASP A 620 28.59 17.30 -22.21
CA ASP A 620 27.17 17.04 -21.89
C ASP A 620 26.92 15.54 -21.67
N THR A 621 27.28 15.06 -20.47
CA THR A 621 27.22 13.64 -20.06
C THR A 621 26.69 13.48 -18.64
N ALA A 622 26.48 12.25 -18.16
CA ALA A 622 25.99 12.00 -16.79
C ALA A 622 26.86 12.66 -15.69
N PRO A 623 28.20 12.62 -15.73
CA PRO A 623 29.07 13.32 -14.77
C PRO A 623 28.81 14.82 -14.61
N LEU A 624 28.35 15.52 -15.67
CA LEU A 624 27.94 16.92 -15.59
C LEU A 624 26.82 17.12 -14.56
N HIS A 625 25.79 16.26 -14.60
CA HIS A 625 24.67 16.33 -13.67
C HIS A 625 25.06 15.89 -12.26
N VAL A 626 25.97 14.92 -12.14
CA VAL A 626 26.53 14.51 -10.85
C VAL A 626 27.27 15.67 -10.20
N ALA A 627 28.13 16.39 -10.95
CA ALA A 627 28.87 17.54 -10.45
C ALA A 627 27.95 18.66 -9.95
N ALA A 628 26.89 18.97 -10.72
CA ALA A 628 25.88 19.93 -10.28
C ALA A 628 25.17 19.50 -8.97
N ALA A 629 24.87 18.20 -8.83
CA ALA A 629 24.19 17.65 -7.65
C ALA A 629 25.12 17.54 -6.43
N THR A 630 26.43 17.40 -6.62
CA THR A 630 27.44 17.38 -5.55
C THR A 630 28.05 18.75 -5.25
N LYS A 631 27.59 19.81 -5.95
CA LYS A 631 28.11 21.18 -5.85
C LYS A 631 29.61 21.30 -6.19
N THR A 632 30.08 20.38 -7.04
CA THR A 632 31.42 20.43 -7.59
C THR A 632 31.46 21.46 -8.71
N ARG A 633 32.48 22.34 -8.75
CA ARG A 633 32.64 23.35 -9.80
C ARG A 633 32.85 22.70 -11.16
N ILE A 634 32.36 23.34 -12.20
CA ILE A 634 32.25 22.73 -13.53
C ILE A 634 32.88 23.63 -14.59
N VAL A 635 33.71 23.02 -15.45
CA VAL A 635 34.02 23.56 -16.78
C VAL A 635 33.38 22.60 -17.79
N SER A 636 32.32 23.04 -18.47
CA SER A 636 31.54 22.20 -19.38
C SER A 636 31.79 22.53 -20.84
N LEU A 637 31.99 21.51 -21.68
CA LEU A 637 32.31 21.60 -23.09
C LEU A 637 31.07 21.15 -23.89
N PHE A 638 30.40 22.11 -24.58
CA PHE A 638 29.23 21.83 -25.35
C PHE A 638 29.50 21.84 -26.86
N GLY A 639 29.27 20.70 -27.50
CA GLY A 639 29.38 20.51 -28.96
C GLY A 639 28.01 20.45 -29.63
N PRO A 640 27.44 19.25 -29.85
CA PRO A 640 26.24 19.04 -30.65
C PRO A 640 24.92 19.44 -29.95
N THR A 641 24.93 19.74 -28.66
CA THR A 641 23.74 19.99 -27.84
C THR A 641 23.65 21.44 -27.35
N ASP A 642 22.44 21.87 -26.99
CA ASP A 642 22.19 23.23 -26.52
C ASP A 642 22.31 23.29 -24.98
N PRO A 643 23.26 24.08 -24.42
CA PRO A 643 23.42 24.21 -22.97
C PRO A 643 22.18 24.81 -22.28
N ARG A 644 21.40 25.65 -22.96
CA ARG A 644 20.14 26.19 -22.39
C ARG A 644 19.17 25.09 -21.97
N ARG A 645 19.25 23.93 -22.63
CA ARG A 645 18.39 22.77 -22.37
C ARG A 645 19.06 21.70 -21.53
N HIS A 646 20.37 21.49 -21.69
CA HIS A 646 21.08 20.35 -21.14
C HIS A 646 21.98 20.67 -19.96
N MET A 647 22.32 21.97 -19.76
CA MET A 647 23.04 22.38 -18.57
C MET A 647 22.13 22.22 -17.33
N PRO A 648 22.55 21.45 -16.31
CA PRO A 648 21.81 21.38 -15.06
C PRO A 648 21.82 22.71 -14.32
N PRO A 649 20.80 23.00 -13.48
CA PRO A 649 20.82 24.16 -12.60
C PRO A 649 22.04 24.07 -11.66
N THR A 650 22.90 25.06 -11.73
CA THR A 650 24.07 25.21 -10.86
C THR A 650 24.59 26.65 -10.94
N MET A 651 25.17 27.14 -9.86
CA MET A 651 25.75 28.49 -9.80
C MET A 651 27.23 28.50 -10.19
N ASP A 652 27.94 27.37 -10.11
CA ASP A 652 29.38 27.27 -10.18
C ASP A 652 29.86 26.57 -11.48
N ALA A 653 29.42 27.09 -12.63
CA ALA A 653 29.84 26.50 -13.91
C ALA A 653 30.29 27.52 -14.95
N VAL A 654 31.34 27.16 -15.69
CA VAL A 654 31.74 27.83 -16.92
C VAL A 654 31.36 26.93 -18.10
N VAL A 655 30.59 27.50 -19.06
CA VAL A 655 30.17 26.80 -20.27
C VAL A 655 30.97 27.30 -21.46
N LEU A 656 31.74 26.42 -22.08
CA LEU A 656 32.50 26.68 -23.30
C LEU A 656 31.79 26.03 -24.49
N MET A 657 31.43 26.81 -25.48
CA MET A 657 30.82 26.37 -26.75
C MET A 657 31.23 27.29 -27.89
N ARG A 658 31.13 26.77 -29.11
CA ARG A 658 31.25 27.56 -30.36
C ARG A 658 29.86 27.75 -30.97
N ARG A 659 29.66 28.89 -31.60
CA ARG A 659 28.43 29.14 -32.38
C ARG A 659 28.72 28.82 -33.84
N LEU A 660 28.35 27.61 -34.29
CA LEU A 660 28.45 27.21 -35.67
C LEU A 660 27.03 27.08 -36.28
N GLN A 661 26.89 27.25 -37.56
CA GLN A 661 25.60 27.17 -38.26
C GLN A 661 24.92 25.80 -38.05
N CYS A 662 25.66 24.72 -37.85
CA CYS A 662 25.13 23.39 -37.61
C CYS A 662 24.71 23.12 -36.14
N GLN A 663 24.92 24.06 -35.22
CA GLN A 663 24.58 23.88 -33.80
C GLN A 663 23.26 24.52 -33.40
N PRO A 664 22.48 23.84 -32.52
CA PRO A 664 22.66 22.48 -32.01
C PRO A 664 22.16 21.43 -33.03
N CYS A 665 23.01 20.49 -33.40
CA CYS A 665 22.67 19.47 -34.42
C CYS A 665 21.99 18.22 -33.85
N TYR A 666 22.13 17.96 -32.54
CA TYR A 666 21.58 16.79 -31.85
C TYR A 666 21.89 15.45 -32.58
N SER A 667 23.11 15.29 -33.10
CA SER A 667 23.50 14.13 -33.88
C SER A 667 24.68 13.39 -33.29
N GLY A 668 24.62 12.07 -33.22
CA GLY A 668 25.73 11.17 -32.85
C GLY A 668 26.78 11.03 -33.98
N ARG A 669 26.54 11.57 -35.18
CA ARG A 669 27.50 11.58 -36.30
C ARG A 669 27.68 13.03 -36.78
N CYS A 670 28.93 13.46 -36.87
CA CYS A 670 29.24 14.79 -37.38
C CYS A 670 29.00 14.87 -38.89
N LYS A 671 28.31 15.93 -39.33
CA LYS A 671 28.02 16.23 -40.75
C LYS A 671 28.72 17.50 -41.22
N ASN A 672 29.52 18.14 -40.38
CA ASN A 672 30.27 19.32 -40.73
C ASN A 672 31.49 18.91 -41.60
N ARG A 673 31.89 19.77 -42.56
CA ARG A 673 33.08 19.54 -43.39
C ARG A 673 34.34 19.38 -42.55
N GLU A 674 34.47 20.20 -41.52
CA GLU A 674 35.50 20.07 -40.49
C GLU A 674 34.91 19.23 -39.34
N GLU A 675 35.29 17.95 -39.27
CA GLU A 675 34.73 17.01 -38.31
C GLU A 675 34.98 17.49 -36.88
N LEU A 676 33.87 17.54 -36.09
CA LEU A 676 33.85 18.01 -34.70
C LEU A 676 34.38 19.43 -34.48
N ALA A 677 34.30 20.32 -35.48
CA ALA A 677 34.74 21.71 -35.37
C ALA A 677 34.18 22.42 -34.14
N CYS A 678 32.96 22.08 -33.72
CA CYS A 678 32.34 22.65 -32.51
C CYS A 678 33.11 22.38 -31.22
N LEU A 679 33.84 21.27 -31.12
CA LEU A 679 34.67 20.91 -30.00
C LEU A 679 36.15 21.17 -30.25
N LYS A 680 36.65 20.88 -31.46
CA LYS A 680 38.06 21.13 -31.82
C LYS A 680 38.46 22.61 -31.74
N LYS A 681 37.51 23.54 -32.00
CA LYS A 681 37.75 24.97 -31.86
C LYS A 681 37.73 25.49 -30.43
N ILE A 682 37.38 24.66 -29.42
CA ILE A 682 37.60 24.98 -28.03
C ILE A 682 39.04 24.57 -27.69
N SER A 683 39.95 25.55 -27.58
CA SER A 683 41.36 25.30 -27.37
C SER A 683 41.66 24.85 -25.93
N VAL A 684 42.83 24.23 -25.75
CA VAL A 684 43.32 23.84 -24.40
C VAL A 684 43.53 25.08 -23.54
N ASP A 685 44.00 26.19 -24.11
CA ASP A 685 44.24 27.45 -23.37
C ASP A 685 42.94 28.04 -22.82
N GLU A 686 41.84 28.02 -23.60
CA GLU A 686 40.53 28.49 -23.11
C GLU A 686 39.99 27.63 -21.97
N VAL A 687 40.16 26.29 -22.04
CA VAL A 687 39.77 25.37 -20.98
C VAL A 687 40.66 25.56 -19.76
N TRP A 688 41.97 25.74 -19.96
CA TRP A 688 42.94 26.07 -18.92
C TRP A 688 42.59 27.36 -18.17
N ASP A 689 42.30 28.44 -18.87
CA ASP A 689 41.94 29.73 -18.28
C ASP A 689 40.62 29.64 -17.50
N ALA A 690 39.65 28.95 -18.05
CA ALA A 690 38.37 28.70 -17.36
C ALA A 690 38.58 27.87 -16.08
N LEU A 691 39.41 26.83 -16.16
CA LEU A 691 39.74 25.95 -15.05
C LEU A 691 40.51 26.69 -13.95
N MET A 692 41.53 27.47 -14.30
CA MET A 692 42.31 28.26 -13.33
C MET A 692 41.44 29.29 -12.60
N ARG A 693 40.51 29.94 -13.30
CA ARG A 693 39.51 30.82 -12.67
C ARG A 693 38.66 30.07 -11.67
N GLN A 694 38.16 28.88 -12.03
CA GLN A 694 37.37 28.05 -11.12
C GLN A 694 38.19 27.59 -9.90
N LEU A 695 39.47 27.27 -10.06
CA LEU A 695 40.35 26.84 -8.98
C LEU A 695 40.75 28.00 -8.03
N SER A 696 40.80 29.25 -8.53
CA SER A 696 41.16 30.43 -7.73
C SER A 696 40.01 30.97 -6.87
N MET A 697 38.76 30.62 -7.16
CA MET A 697 37.63 31.05 -6.36
C MET A 697 37.70 30.44 -4.95
N THR A 698 37.88 31.32 -3.94
CA THR A 698 37.74 30.93 -2.54
C THR A 698 36.26 30.73 -2.22
N VAL A 699 35.87 29.50 -1.96
CA VAL A 699 34.56 29.20 -1.38
C VAL A 699 34.77 28.72 0.05
N SER A 700 34.05 29.30 1.01
CA SER A 700 33.88 28.68 2.30
C SER A 700 33.27 27.32 2.05
N ARG A 701 34.08 26.26 2.20
CA ARG A 701 33.59 24.88 2.24
C ARG A 701 32.81 24.72 3.56
N ASP A 702 31.63 25.30 3.63
CA ASP A 702 30.70 24.96 4.70
C ASP A 702 30.19 23.56 4.41
N LYS A 703 30.95 22.59 4.92
CA LYS A 703 30.68 21.14 4.74
C LYS A 703 29.55 20.66 5.61
N SER A 704 28.81 21.55 6.28
CA SER A 704 27.64 21.19 7.05
C SER A 704 26.48 22.11 6.70
N PRO A 705 25.44 21.55 6.08
CA PRO A 705 24.22 21.16 6.76
C PRO A 705 23.58 19.87 6.22
N PHE A 706 24.31 19.03 5.49
CA PHE A 706 23.74 17.81 4.92
C PHE A 706 23.46 16.70 5.94
N THR A 707 24.03 16.77 7.15
CA THR A 707 23.84 15.76 8.19
C THR A 707 22.57 15.95 9.02
N ALA A 708 21.97 17.14 9.04
CA ALA A 708 20.80 17.42 9.87
C ALA A 708 19.47 17.07 9.18
N ALA A 709 19.32 17.37 7.89
CA ALA A 709 18.05 17.16 7.20
C ALA A 709 17.73 15.69 6.88
N ALA A 710 18.75 14.83 6.76
CA ALA A 710 18.54 13.39 6.54
C ALA A 710 18.33 12.59 7.83
N ARG A 711 18.64 13.17 9.01
CA ARG A 711 18.43 12.49 10.31
C ARG A 711 17.05 12.74 10.95
N ASP A 712 16.33 13.73 10.48
CA ASP A 712 15.00 14.08 11.03
C ASP A 712 13.83 13.33 10.38
N PHE A 713 14.10 12.34 9.53
CA PHE A 713 13.05 11.43 9.08
C PHE A 713 13.03 10.20 9.99
N PRO A 714 12.02 10.03 10.87
CA PRO A 714 11.90 8.81 11.66
C PRO A 714 11.75 7.62 10.71
N ARG A 715 12.69 6.68 10.78
CA ARG A 715 12.53 5.38 10.10
C ARG A 715 11.34 4.68 10.76
N PRO A 716 10.39 4.12 9.99
CA PRO A 716 9.39 3.26 10.58
C PRO A 716 10.08 2.02 11.15
N VAL A 717 9.79 1.71 12.41
CA VAL A 717 10.14 0.48 13.12
C VAL A 717 9.32 -0.69 12.56
#